data_77d1bdaebf9953ed0aac66afee77cb4f
#
_entry.id   77d1bdaebf9953ed0aac66afee77cb4f
#
_cell.length_a   1.000
_cell.length_b   1.000
_cell.length_c   1.000
_cell.angle_alpha   90.00
_cell.angle_beta   90.00
_cell.angle_gamma   90.00
#
_symmetry.space_group_name_H-M   'P 1'
#
loop_
_entity.id
_entity.type
_entity.pdbx_description
1 polymer ?
#
loop_
_entity_poly.entity_id
_entity_poly.type
_entity_poly.pdbx_seq_one_letter_code
_entity_poly.pdbx_strand_id
1 'polypeptide(L)'
;MDRYYGFDLGDAESAVTYLKKDEKGEPNVVPVREAGSFITAYARLRTGELLIGEEACYTPDATERRLRFKSRFLTDPSSARDVKSFAGGVLGELYMSGGLIKGEDCCFYIGCPAGWDRAQRERYREIFEAAGYPPVRVISESRAALISACQSRHFQVGYDILSRPVLVVDMGSSTTDFAYISSGREVELQTAGEVALGGGIMDELLLEASVEASPDREELRRVFDQSPPWRTYCEFAARRLKEKYFSDEEYWSQNGCTQTVTVMGRKRLRLELKMDAKLAERILESPAPQLAGRSFRDVFSGSLQEIRHSLEAQEKAAGKKSGKNSGQESEKGFLKEIGKVPEKGSAKEGKKSTEDDTEGHGRLPELLFLTGGVSRMPALRTWCREAFPEAIVITGAEPEYSVSRGLAYSGRVDEEIRAFRQEVRELVDSSIVERIVEEHVEDLFHRTVDILVEPILRNAAIPVFDRWRSGEIRRLADIDGEMEREIDAWLHSPEAAELLVKPITAWLRPVAYRLEEYTMPICVRHNVPYRALSLTSYLSLAEIDVQINARDVFAVEELTWMVNTIISILVGLLCGGSGIALISSGISGIVAGAMVTLLLLFLGREKMESAVMHMDFPGVVRKLVPRGYFESRMEKISGEVKKTCFETLEKDKSEEVSRRMISEISTQIEECLMRMAEVVEIPLGK
;
A
#
# COMPACT_ATOMS: atom_id res chain seq x y z
N MET A 1 5.40 -23.88 -11.04
CA MET A 1 4.74 -23.34 -12.26
C MET A 1 5.83 -23.15 -13.29
N ASP A 2 5.63 -23.66 -14.50
CA ASP A 2 6.67 -23.63 -15.54
C ASP A 2 6.54 -22.40 -16.43
N ARG A 3 5.32 -21.83 -16.51
CA ARG A 3 5.02 -20.63 -17.30
C ARG A 3 4.03 -19.68 -16.61
N TYR A 4 4.22 -18.41 -16.85
CA TYR A 4 3.33 -17.31 -16.44
C TYR A 4 2.78 -16.64 -17.68
N TYR A 5 1.46 -16.63 -17.81
CA TYR A 5 0.78 -15.94 -18.90
C TYR A 5 0.26 -14.59 -18.39
N GLY A 6 0.48 -13.53 -19.17
CA GLY A 6 -0.12 -12.23 -18.95
C GLY A 6 -1.21 -11.99 -19.99
N PHE A 7 -2.45 -11.85 -19.56
CA PHE A 7 -3.57 -11.53 -20.43
C PHE A 7 -4.10 -10.14 -20.12
N ASP A 8 -3.77 -9.20 -20.99
CA ASP A 8 -4.38 -7.88 -21.03
C ASP A 8 -5.65 -7.96 -21.86
N LEU A 9 -6.80 -7.96 -21.19
CA LEU A 9 -8.11 -7.86 -21.80
C LEU A 9 -8.49 -6.38 -21.82
N GLY A 10 -8.16 -5.65 -22.87
CA GLY A 10 -8.58 -4.28 -23.09
C GLY A 10 -10.02 -4.19 -23.61
N ASP A 11 -10.62 -2.98 -23.59
CA ASP A 11 -11.98 -2.79 -24.09
C ASP A 11 -12.11 -2.87 -25.62
N ALA A 12 -11.05 -2.49 -26.33
CA ALA A 12 -11.04 -2.58 -27.79
C ALA A 12 -10.05 -3.61 -28.34
N GLU A 13 -8.90 -3.75 -27.71
CA GLU A 13 -7.86 -4.71 -28.10
C GLU A 13 -7.37 -5.48 -26.88
N SER A 14 -6.97 -6.72 -27.12
CA SER A 14 -6.42 -7.62 -26.12
C SER A 14 -5.09 -8.19 -26.59
N ALA A 15 -4.22 -8.53 -25.64
CA ALA A 15 -2.94 -9.17 -25.92
C ALA A 15 -2.65 -10.26 -24.87
N VAL A 16 -2.01 -11.33 -25.32
CA VAL A 16 -1.53 -12.40 -24.44
C VAL A 16 -0.02 -12.52 -24.62
N THR A 17 0.68 -12.59 -23.49
CA THR A 17 2.11 -12.85 -23.46
C THR A 17 2.41 -14.00 -22.52
N TYR A 18 3.59 -14.60 -22.61
CA TYR A 18 4.05 -15.58 -21.64
C TYR A 18 5.53 -15.42 -21.32
N LEU A 19 5.89 -15.83 -20.11
CA LEU A 19 7.26 -15.94 -19.63
C LEU A 19 7.47 -17.33 -19.03
N LYS A 20 8.56 -18.02 -19.42
CA LYS A 20 8.98 -19.23 -18.73
C LYS A 20 9.71 -18.89 -17.44
N LYS A 21 9.56 -19.73 -16.42
CA LYS A 21 10.15 -19.52 -15.10
C LYS A 21 11.64 -19.21 -15.14
N ASP A 22 12.40 -19.99 -15.90
CA ASP A 22 13.88 -19.90 -15.95
C ASP A 22 14.38 -19.01 -17.11
N GLU A 23 13.49 -18.37 -17.87
CA GLU A 23 13.86 -17.58 -19.05
C GLU A 23 14.28 -16.16 -18.65
N LYS A 24 15.53 -15.81 -18.91
CA LYS A 24 16.08 -14.47 -18.71
C LYS A 24 15.80 -13.58 -19.94
N GLY A 25 14.55 -13.26 -20.17
CA GLY A 25 14.18 -12.47 -21.35
C GLY A 25 12.92 -11.65 -21.13
N GLU A 26 12.52 -10.91 -22.16
CA GLU A 26 11.21 -10.30 -22.20
C GLU A 26 10.13 -11.35 -22.47
N PRO A 27 8.92 -11.18 -21.89
CA PRO A 27 7.80 -12.07 -22.19
C PRO A 27 7.49 -12.10 -23.69
N ASN A 28 7.29 -13.30 -24.19
CA ASN A 28 6.97 -13.54 -25.59
C ASN A 28 5.48 -13.25 -25.84
N VAL A 29 5.18 -12.52 -26.91
CA VAL A 29 3.80 -12.33 -27.36
C VAL A 29 3.25 -13.62 -27.92
N VAL A 30 2.05 -14.04 -27.49
CA VAL A 30 1.36 -15.20 -28.03
C VAL A 30 0.38 -14.74 -29.12
N PRO A 31 0.60 -15.10 -30.39
CA PRO A 31 -0.32 -14.73 -31.43
C PRO A 31 -1.68 -15.43 -31.23
N VAL A 32 -2.75 -14.67 -31.29
CA VAL A 32 -4.12 -15.18 -31.36
C VAL A 32 -4.62 -14.91 -32.77
N ARG A 33 -4.93 -15.95 -33.53
CA ARG A 33 -5.26 -15.83 -34.97
C ARG A 33 -4.22 -15.02 -35.76
N GLU A 34 -2.94 -15.33 -35.57
CA GLU A 34 -1.80 -14.70 -36.21
C GLU A 34 -1.51 -13.25 -35.82
N ALA A 35 -2.33 -12.63 -34.92
CA ALA A 35 -2.12 -11.28 -34.46
C ALA A 35 -1.59 -11.27 -33.02
N GLY A 36 -0.56 -10.45 -32.75
CA GLY A 36 0.00 -10.28 -31.40
C GLY A 36 -0.95 -9.47 -30.51
N SER A 37 -1.60 -8.45 -31.06
CA SER A 37 -2.74 -7.73 -30.47
C SER A 37 -3.97 -7.98 -31.34
N PHE A 38 -5.10 -8.27 -30.74
CA PHE A 38 -6.33 -8.63 -31.44
C PHE A 38 -7.55 -7.91 -30.83
N ILE A 39 -8.55 -7.66 -31.71
CA ILE A 39 -9.74 -6.92 -31.34
C ILE A 39 -10.53 -7.66 -30.24
N THR A 40 -10.94 -6.94 -29.20
CA THR A 40 -11.81 -7.45 -28.14
C THR A 40 -13.25 -7.52 -28.62
N ALA A 41 -13.51 -8.53 -29.45
CA ALA A 41 -14.81 -8.80 -30.03
C ALA A 41 -15.06 -10.32 -30.09
N TYR A 42 -16.32 -10.71 -29.92
CA TYR A 42 -16.75 -12.05 -30.27
C TYR A 42 -18.06 -12.05 -31.05
N ALA A 43 -18.25 -13.07 -31.86
CA ALA A 43 -19.51 -13.34 -32.55
C ALA A 43 -19.86 -14.83 -32.45
N ARG A 44 -21.13 -15.14 -32.26
CA ARG A 44 -21.66 -16.50 -32.29
C ARG A 44 -22.41 -16.70 -33.60
N LEU A 45 -22.02 -17.73 -34.35
CA LEU A 45 -22.67 -18.09 -35.59
C LEU A 45 -23.95 -18.91 -35.33
N ARG A 46 -24.78 -19.06 -36.36
CA ARG A 46 -25.96 -19.96 -36.29
C ARG A 46 -25.59 -21.41 -36.03
N THR A 47 -24.41 -21.84 -36.41
CA THR A 47 -23.86 -23.17 -36.12
C THR A 47 -23.50 -23.38 -34.65
N GLY A 48 -23.49 -22.31 -33.81
CA GLY A 48 -23.03 -22.34 -32.44
C GLY A 48 -21.51 -22.03 -32.32
N GLU A 49 -20.79 -21.94 -33.42
CA GLU A 49 -19.37 -21.59 -33.43
C GLU A 49 -19.15 -20.18 -32.89
N LEU A 50 -18.06 -20.03 -32.12
CA LEU A 50 -17.65 -18.76 -31.53
C LEU A 50 -16.44 -18.21 -32.29
N LEU A 51 -16.60 -17.08 -32.91
CA LEU A 51 -15.52 -16.33 -33.53
C LEU A 51 -15.03 -15.22 -32.59
N ILE A 52 -13.74 -14.96 -32.57
CA ILE A 52 -13.13 -13.86 -31.82
C ILE A 52 -12.29 -12.96 -32.72
N GLY A 53 -11.96 -11.75 -32.23
CA GLY A 53 -11.10 -10.83 -32.95
C GLY A 53 -11.77 -10.16 -34.15
N GLU A 54 -10.97 -9.89 -35.18
CA GLU A 54 -11.40 -9.14 -36.36
C GLU A 54 -12.55 -9.81 -37.13
N GLU A 55 -12.53 -11.14 -37.27
CA GLU A 55 -13.58 -11.88 -37.95
C GLU A 55 -14.96 -11.73 -37.29
N ALA A 56 -14.97 -11.59 -35.95
CA ALA A 56 -16.21 -11.34 -35.23
C ALA A 56 -16.89 -10.02 -35.61
N CYS A 57 -16.12 -9.05 -36.11
CA CYS A 57 -16.64 -7.72 -36.42
C CYS A 57 -17.50 -7.69 -37.67
N TYR A 58 -17.17 -8.47 -38.71
CA TYR A 58 -17.82 -8.36 -40.04
C TYR A 58 -18.47 -9.66 -40.55
N THR A 59 -18.39 -10.77 -39.82
CA THR A 59 -19.04 -12.04 -40.22
C THR A 59 -20.55 -11.86 -40.39
N PRO A 60 -21.15 -12.15 -41.58
CA PRO A 60 -22.54 -11.86 -41.83
C PRO A 60 -23.52 -12.77 -41.08
N ASP A 61 -23.17 -14.03 -40.84
CA ASP A 61 -24.04 -15.06 -40.24
C ASP A 61 -24.05 -15.05 -38.69
N ALA A 62 -23.57 -13.99 -38.07
CA ALA A 62 -23.57 -13.86 -36.63
C ALA A 62 -24.96 -13.64 -36.06
N THR A 63 -25.40 -14.53 -35.15
CA THR A 63 -26.64 -14.41 -34.37
C THR A 63 -26.46 -13.52 -33.14
N GLU A 64 -25.25 -13.44 -32.63
CA GLU A 64 -24.86 -12.59 -31.53
C GLU A 64 -23.49 -11.98 -31.84
N ARG A 65 -23.31 -10.70 -31.53
CA ARG A 65 -22.03 -9.99 -31.65
C ARG A 65 -21.87 -9.02 -30.51
N ARG A 66 -20.68 -9.03 -29.87
CA ARG A 66 -20.36 -8.17 -28.74
C ARG A 66 -19.00 -7.54 -28.91
N LEU A 67 -18.91 -6.27 -28.52
CA LEU A 67 -17.72 -5.43 -28.56
C LEU A 67 -17.76 -4.47 -27.38
N ARG A 68 -16.62 -3.98 -26.95
CA ARG A 68 -16.50 -2.96 -25.89
C ARG A 68 -17.30 -3.30 -24.63
N PHE A 69 -17.11 -4.50 -24.10
CA PHE A 69 -17.86 -5.01 -22.95
C PHE A 69 -17.11 -4.92 -21.62
N LYS A 70 -15.76 -4.73 -21.63
CA LYS A 70 -14.97 -4.65 -20.41
C LYS A 70 -15.29 -3.39 -19.61
N SER A 71 -15.33 -2.21 -20.25
CA SER A 71 -15.65 -0.94 -19.60
C SER A 71 -17.02 -0.93 -18.90
N ARG A 72 -17.95 -1.80 -19.34
CA ARG A 72 -19.29 -1.94 -18.74
C ARG A 72 -19.38 -3.02 -17.66
N PHE A 73 -18.26 -3.66 -17.30
CA PHE A 73 -18.25 -4.80 -16.38
C PHE A 73 -18.88 -4.51 -15.02
N LEU A 74 -18.69 -3.30 -14.48
CA LEU A 74 -19.23 -2.91 -13.19
C LEU A 74 -20.67 -2.40 -13.26
N THR A 75 -21.10 -1.90 -14.42
CA THR A 75 -22.41 -1.25 -14.60
C THR A 75 -23.44 -2.12 -15.28
N ASP A 76 -23.03 -3.09 -16.10
CA ASP A 76 -23.89 -3.99 -16.86
C ASP A 76 -23.70 -5.46 -16.44
N PRO A 77 -24.67 -6.09 -15.76
CA PRO A 77 -24.58 -7.50 -15.37
C PRO A 77 -24.35 -8.47 -16.54
N SER A 78 -24.79 -8.12 -17.77
CA SER A 78 -24.60 -8.96 -18.95
C SER A 78 -23.14 -9.01 -19.41
N SER A 79 -22.36 -8.00 -19.09
CA SER A 79 -20.95 -7.88 -19.45
C SER A 79 -20.10 -9.03 -18.88
N ALA A 80 -20.44 -9.57 -17.72
CA ALA A 80 -19.76 -10.74 -17.13
C ALA A 80 -19.86 -11.97 -18.03
N ARG A 81 -21.03 -12.17 -18.69
CA ARG A 81 -21.23 -13.24 -19.68
C ARG A 81 -20.42 -12.98 -20.92
N ASP A 82 -20.34 -11.73 -21.36
CA ASP A 82 -19.60 -11.34 -22.54
C ASP A 82 -18.08 -11.54 -22.33
N VAL A 83 -17.55 -11.12 -21.18
CA VAL A 83 -16.16 -11.39 -20.76
C VAL A 83 -15.89 -12.89 -20.75
N LYS A 84 -16.77 -13.70 -20.12
CA LYS A 84 -16.63 -15.16 -20.07
C LYS A 84 -16.58 -15.78 -21.46
N SER A 85 -17.49 -15.36 -22.36
CA SER A 85 -17.58 -15.91 -23.72
C SER A 85 -16.33 -15.58 -24.54
N PHE A 86 -15.86 -14.33 -24.46
CA PHE A 86 -14.65 -13.91 -25.14
C PHE A 86 -13.40 -14.61 -24.59
N ALA A 87 -13.23 -14.62 -23.26
CA ALA A 87 -12.13 -15.31 -22.60
C ALA A 87 -12.10 -16.81 -22.97
N GLY A 88 -13.23 -17.48 -22.98
CA GLY A 88 -13.33 -18.87 -23.42
C GLY A 88 -12.94 -19.06 -24.88
N GLY A 89 -13.29 -18.12 -25.75
CA GLY A 89 -12.86 -18.12 -27.16
C GLY A 89 -11.34 -17.95 -27.29
N VAL A 90 -10.75 -17.01 -26.55
CA VAL A 90 -9.28 -16.81 -26.51
C VAL A 90 -8.57 -18.07 -26.03
N LEU A 91 -9.07 -18.68 -24.94
CA LEU A 91 -8.51 -19.92 -24.40
C LEU A 91 -8.53 -21.05 -25.43
N GLY A 92 -9.63 -21.18 -26.19
CA GLY A 92 -9.75 -22.14 -27.28
C GLY A 92 -8.70 -21.91 -28.38
N GLU A 93 -8.49 -20.67 -28.80
CA GLU A 93 -7.45 -20.32 -29.79
C GLU A 93 -6.02 -20.60 -29.28
N LEU A 94 -5.76 -20.31 -27.99
CA LEU A 94 -4.47 -20.63 -27.37
C LEU A 94 -4.15 -22.13 -27.40
N TYR A 95 -5.16 -22.99 -27.17
CA TYR A 95 -5.00 -24.44 -27.29
C TYR A 95 -4.85 -24.88 -28.73
N MET A 96 -5.60 -24.32 -29.68
CA MET A 96 -5.52 -24.68 -31.09
C MET A 96 -4.21 -24.26 -31.73
N SER A 97 -3.68 -23.09 -31.38
CA SER A 97 -2.40 -22.59 -31.90
C SER A 97 -1.17 -23.23 -31.24
N GLY A 98 -1.35 -23.99 -30.15
CA GLY A 98 -0.26 -24.50 -29.33
C GLY A 98 0.42 -23.44 -28.47
N GLY A 99 -0.17 -22.24 -28.37
CA GLY A 99 0.28 -21.20 -27.45
C GLY A 99 0.12 -21.58 -25.97
N LEU A 100 -0.83 -22.48 -25.67
CA LEU A 100 -1.03 -23.10 -24.39
C LEU A 100 -1.13 -24.63 -24.58
N ILE A 101 -0.40 -25.40 -23.79
CA ILE A 101 -0.43 -26.86 -23.82
C ILE A 101 -1.39 -27.38 -22.75
N LYS A 102 -2.25 -28.32 -23.10
CA LYS A 102 -3.22 -28.90 -22.17
C LYS A 102 -2.53 -29.66 -21.06
N GLY A 103 -2.82 -29.29 -19.81
CA GLY A 103 -2.18 -29.89 -18.62
C GLY A 103 -0.82 -29.29 -18.25
N GLU A 104 -0.42 -28.18 -18.89
CA GLU A 104 0.76 -27.42 -18.53
C GLU A 104 0.62 -26.80 -17.13
N ASP A 105 1.69 -26.85 -16.32
CA ASP A 105 1.74 -26.19 -15.01
C ASP A 105 1.99 -24.68 -15.20
N CYS A 106 0.91 -23.91 -15.29
CA CYS A 106 0.97 -22.48 -15.56
C CYS A 106 -0.04 -21.68 -14.73
N CYS A 107 0.15 -20.36 -14.67
CA CYS A 107 -0.77 -19.43 -14.05
C CYS A 107 -1.01 -18.25 -15.00
N PHE A 108 -2.27 -17.80 -15.08
CA PHE A 108 -2.66 -16.60 -15.80
C PHE A 108 -2.75 -15.40 -14.86
N TYR A 109 -2.13 -14.32 -15.28
CA TYR A 109 -2.23 -13.00 -14.65
C TYR A 109 -3.08 -12.12 -15.56
N ILE A 110 -4.22 -11.65 -15.03
CA ILE A 110 -5.21 -10.90 -15.79
C ILE A 110 -5.22 -9.45 -15.33
N GLY A 111 -5.21 -8.50 -16.27
CA GLY A 111 -5.25 -7.07 -16.00
C GLY A 111 -6.63 -6.58 -15.60
N CYS A 112 -6.71 -5.73 -14.58
CA CYS A 112 -7.91 -4.98 -14.21
C CYS A 112 -7.56 -3.49 -13.99
N PRO A 113 -8.54 -2.56 -14.13
CA PRO A 113 -8.35 -1.17 -13.75
C PRO A 113 -7.88 -1.00 -12.30
N ALA A 114 -7.07 0.03 -12.04
CA ALA A 114 -6.46 0.31 -10.74
C ALA A 114 -7.50 0.50 -9.62
N GLY A 115 -8.59 1.21 -9.90
CA GLY A 115 -9.63 1.53 -8.93
C GLY A 115 -10.58 0.37 -8.54
N TRP A 116 -10.32 -0.87 -9.00
CA TRP A 116 -11.15 -2.01 -8.62
C TRP A 116 -10.83 -2.51 -7.21
N ASP A 117 -11.88 -2.64 -6.39
CA ASP A 117 -11.77 -3.20 -5.05
C ASP A 117 -11.54 -4.72 -5.06
N ARG A 118 -11.29 -5.29 -3.88
CA ARG A 118 -11.03 -6.72 -3.71
C ARG A 118 -12.20 -7.60 -4.19
N ALA A 119 -13.45 -7.19 -3.95
CA ALA A 119 -14.63 -7.97 -4.34
C ALA A 119 -14.82 -7.98 -5.86
N GLN A 120 -14.55 -6.84 -6.52
CA GLN A 120 -14.60 -6.70 -7.97
C GLN A 120 -13.50 -7.55 -8.64
N ARG A 121 -12.28 -7.54 -8.11
CA ARG A 121 -11.17 -8.39 -8.60
C ARG A 121 -11.48 -9.87 -8.43
N GLU A 122 -12.06 -10.26 -7.31
CA GLU A 122 -12.44 -11.65 -7.04
C GLU A 122 -13.54 -12.13 -8.00
N ARG A 123 -14.60 -11.33 -8.20
CA ARG A 123 -15.65 -11.63 -9.18
C ARG A 123 -15.09 -11.77 -10.60
N TYR A 124 -14.10 -10.94 -10.96
CA TYR A 124 -13.46 -11.00 -12.26
C TYR A 124 -12.63 -12.28 -12.41
N ARG A 125 -11.88 -12.67 -11.39
CA ARG A 125 -11.12 -13.93 -11.31
C ARG A 125 -12.03 -15.14 -11.56
N GLU A 126 -13.15 -15.22 -10.83
CA GLU A 126 -14.12 -16.31 -10.95
C GLU A 126 -14.67 -16.50 -12.38
N ILE A 127 -14.80 -15.40 -13.14
CA ILE A 127 -15.27 -15.47 -14.53
C ILE A 127 -14.27 -16.20 -15.43
N PHE A 128 -12.97 -15.95 -15.28
CA PHE A 128 -11.93 -16.65 -16.02
C PHE A 128 -11.82 -18.11 -15.61
N GLU A 129 -11.89 -18.40 -14.32
CA GLU A 129 -11.94 -19.77 -13.84
C GLU A 129 -13.15 -20.53 -14.38
N ALA A 130 -14.33 -19.89 -14.39
CA ALA A 130 -15.54 -20.44 -15.00
C ALA A 130 -15.46 -20.55 -16.53
N ALA A 131 -14.57 -19.83 -17.20
CA ALA A 131 -14.26 -19.99 -18.62
C ALA A 131 -13.27 -21.14 -18.90
N GLY A 132 -12.72 -21.78 -17.85
CA GLY A 132 -11.84 -22.94 -17.96
C GLY A 132 -10.35 -22.61 -17.95
N TYR A 133 -9.96 -21.40 -17.58
CA TYR A 133 -8.56 -21.02 -17.43
C TYR A 133 -7.87 -21.84 -16.33
N PRO A 134 -6.54 -22.13 -16.47
CA PRO A 134 -5.69 -22.54 -15.35
C PRO A 134 -5.76 -21.54 -14.19
N PRO A 135 -5.08 -21.79 -13.06
CA PRO A 135 -5.07 -20.84 -11.94
C PRO A 135 -4.90 -19.38 -12.39
N VAL A 136 -5.79 -18.52 -11.89
CA VAL A 136 -5.89 -17.10 -12.29
C VAL A 136 -5.54 -16.20 -11.12
N ARG A 137 -4.78 -15.13 -11.41
CA ARG A 137 -4.56 -13.98 -10.53
C ARG A 137 -4.95 -12.70 -11.23
N VAL A 138 -5.55 -11.77 -10.51
CA VAL A 138 -5.97 -10.47 -11.04
C VAL A 138 -5.09 -9.39 -10.41
N ILE A 139 -4.46 -8.57 -11.26
CA ILE A 139 -3.53 -7.50 -10.88
C ILE A 139 -3.92 -6.23 -11.63
N SER A 140 -3.67 -5.05 -11.03
CA SER A 140 -3.93 -3.79 -11.71
C SER A 140 -3.03 -3.60 -12.94
N GLU A 141 -3.59 -3.03 -13.99
CA GLU A 141 -2.91 -2.74 -15.26
C GLU A 141 -1.75 -1.77 -15.06
N SER A 142 -1.93 -0.77 -14.21
CA SER A 142 -0.90 0.19 -13.83
C SER A 142 0.29 -0.45 -13.12
N ARG A 143 0.04 -1.36 -12.16
CA ARG A 143 1.09 -2.15 -11.52
C ARG A 143 1.83 -3.03 -12.52
N ALA A 144 1.10 -3.70 -13.39
CA ALA A 144 1.69 -4.54 -14.44
C ALA A 144 2.57 -3.70 -15.38
N ALA A 145 2.09 -2.53 -15.83
CA ALA A 145 2.86 -1.63 -16.68
C ALA A 145 4.16 -1.17 -16.01
N LEU A 146 4.12 -0.84 -14.71
CA LEU A 146 5.31 -0.48 -13.94
C LEU A 146 6.29 -1.66 -13.83
N ILE A 147 5.82 -2.88 -13.53
CA ILE A 147 6.65 -4.09 -13.50
C ILE A 147 7.32 -4.29 -14.86
N SER A 148 6.59 -4.12 -15.98
CA SER A 148 7.16 -4.19 -17.31
C SER A 148 8.28 -3.17 -17.52
N ALA A 149 8.06 -1.93 -17.10
CA ALA A 149 9.07 -0.86 -17.19
C ALA A 149 10.33 -1.21 -16.38
N CYS A 150 10.17 -1.73 -15.16
CA CYS A 150 11.29 -2.13 -14.28
C CYS A 150 12.10 -3.31 -14.85
N GLN A 151 11.44 -4.24 -15.50
CA GLN A 151 12.05 -5.47 -16.02
C GLN A 151 12.57 -5.34 -17.47
N SER A 152 12.14 -4.31 -18.18
CA SER A 152 12.53 -4.09 -19.58
C SER A 152 14.00 -3.68 -19.67
N ARG A 153 14.73 -4.30 -20.64
CA ARG A 153 16.11 -3.94 -20.94
C ARG A 153 16.24 -2.58 -21.66
N HIS A 154 15.13 -2.05 -22.14
CA HIS A 154 15.09 -0.78 -22.87
C HIS A 154 15.07 0.44 -21.95
N PHE A 155 14.70 0.25 -20.69
CA PHE A 155 14.73 1.30 -19.70
C PHE A 155 15.96 1.16 -18.81
N GLN A 156 17.00 1.93 -19.06
CA GLN A 156 18.09 2.16 -18.13
C GLN A 156 17.65 3.20 -17.07
N VAL A 157 16.48 2.97 -16.48
CA VAL A 157 16.04 3.77 -15.34
C VAL A 157 16.79 3.24 -14.14
N GLY A 158 17.68 4.07 -13.57
CA GLY A 158 18.41 3.67 -12.36
C GLY A 158 17.44 3.30 -11.24
N TYR A 159 17.83 2.33 -10.42
CA TYR A 159 17.07 1.86 -9.25
C TYR A 159 16.47 2.97 -8.38
N ASP A 160 17.16 4.10 -8.32
CA ASP A 160 16.78 5.27 -7.55
C ASP A 160 15.47 5.92 -8.02
N ILE A 161 15.14 5.84 -9.32
CA ILE A 161 13.92 6.46 -9.87
C ILE A 161 12.67 5.67 -9.50
N LEU A 162 12.77 4.35 -9.33
CA LEU A 162 11.62 3.50 -8.99
C LEU A 162 11.29 3.52 -7.48
N SER A 163 12.22 3.96 -6.65
CA SER A 163 11.94 4.29 -5.24
C SER A 163 11.23 5.63 -5.08
N ARG A 164 11.09 6.41 -6.15
CA ARG A 164 10.47 7.73 -6.16
C ARG A 164 8.98 7.64 -6.50
N PRO A 165 8.20 8.67 -6.19
CA PRO A 165 6.79 8.72 -6.58
C PRO A 165 6.62 8.67 -8.10
N VAL A 166 5.81 7.73 -8.57
CA VAL A 166 5.53 7.51 -10.00
C VAL A 166 4.04 7.73 -10.27
N LEU A 167 3.71 8.51 -11.29
CA LEU A 167 2.37 8.57 -11.85
C LEU A 167 2.34 7.74 -13.14
N VAL A 168 1.60 6.64 -13.12
CA VAL A 168 1.33 5.84 -14.32
C VAL A 168 0.10 6.43 -15.00
N VAL A 169 0.21 6.69 -16.30
CA VAL A 169 -0.89 7.14 -17.16
C VAL A 169 -1.12 6.07 -18.20
N ASP A 170 -2.16 5.29 -18.01
CA ASP A 170 -2.57 4.25 -18.97
C ASP A 170 -3.68 4.78 -19.86
N MET A 171 -3.35 5.03 -21.12
CA MET A 171 -4.29 5.55 -22.10
C MET A 171 -4.67 4.49 -23.10
N GLY A 172 -5.78 3.84 -22.81
CA GLY A 172 -6.40 2.85 -23.68
C GLY A 172 -7.24 3.47 -24.80
N SER A 173 -8.04 2.62 -25.41
CA SER A 173 -8.97 3.04 -26.48
C SER A 173 -10.24 3.70 -25.94
N SER A 174 -10.73 3.28 -24.78
CA SER A 174 -12.00 3.75 -24.20
C SER A 174 -11.81 4.61 -22.98
N THR A 175 -10.76 4.38 -22.20
CA THR A 175 -10.49 5.03 -20.90
C THR A 175 -9.06 5.53 -20.81
N THR A 176 -8.86 6.49 -19.93
CA THR A 176 -7.55 6.88 -19.41
C THR A 176 -7.56 6.65 -17.91
N ASP A 177 -6.68 5.78 -17.44
CA ASP A 177 -6.53 5.42 -16.05
C ASP A 177 -5.25 6.04 -15.49
N PHE A 178 -5.35 6.60 -14.28
CA PHE A 178 -4.24 7.17 -13.55
C PHE A 178 -3.99 6.38 -12.30
N ALA A 179 -2.75 5.97 -12.07
CA ALA A 179 -2.35 5.32 -10.84
C ALA A 179 -1.10 5.98 -10.27
N TYR A 180 -1.15 6.33 -9.01
CA TYR A 180 -0.02 6.88 -8.29
C TYR A 180 0.65 5.79 -7.47
N ILE A 181 1.95 5.62 -7.66
CA ILE A 181 2.74 4.59 -6.98
C ILE A 181 3.81 5.29 -6.16
N SER A 182 3.82 5.01 -4.86
CA SER A 182 4.83 5.52 -3.94
C SER A 182 5.42 4.37 -3.13
N SER A 183 6.74 4.34 -3.01
CA SER A 183 7.47 3.27 -2.28
C SER A 183 7.14 1.85 -2.74
N GLY A 184 6.86 1.66 -4.05
CA GLY A 184 6.52 0.35 -4.64
C GLY A 184 5.09 -0.12 -4.36
N ARG A 185 4.23 0.74 -3.83
CA ARG A 185 2.82 0.47 -3.54
C ARG A 185 1.91 1.39 -4.35
N GLU A 186 0.84 0.81 -4.87
CA GLU A 186 -0.21 1.56 -5.55
C GLU A 186 -1.11 2.26 -4.53
N VAL A 187 -1.29 3.55 -4.74
CA VAL A 187 -2.03 4.43 -3.86
C VAL A 187 -3.26 4.95 -4.59
N GLU A 188 -4.42 4.85 -3.97
CA GLU A 188 -5.68 5.29 -4.55
C GLU A 188 -5.68 6.82 -4.74
N LEU A 189 -5.97 7.28 -5.96
CA LEU A 189 -6.19 8.68 -6.28
C LEU A 189 -7.68 9.01 -6.13
N GLN A 190 -8.00 10.17 -5.59
CA GLN A 190 -9.40 10.63 -5.47
C GLN A 190 -10.07 10.83 -6.83
N THR A 191 -9.28 11.01 -7.90
CA THR A 191 -9.71 11.03 -9.29
C THR A 191 -9.29 9.72 -9.96
N ALA A 192 -10.24 8.80 -10.11
CA ALA A 192 -10.01 7.46 -10.66
C ALA A 192 -9.82 7.40 -12.19
N GLY A 193 -9.59 8.52 -12.86
CA GLY A 193 -9.44 8.59 -14.31
C GLY A 193 -10.71 9.06 -15.04
N GLU A 194 -10.57 9.35 -16.32
CA GLU A 194 -11.66 9.78 -17.18
C GLU A 194 -12.21 8.61 -18.01
N VAL A 195 -13.33 8.08 -17.56
CA VAL A 195 -14.01 6.91 -18.18
C VAL A 195 -14.34 7.12 -19.66
N ALA A 196 -14.48 8.37 -20.11
CA ALA A 196 -14.79 8.68 -21.51
C ALA A 196 -13.58 9.13 -22.31
N LEU A 197 -12.40 9.31 -21.71
CA LEU A 197 -11.20 9.81 -22.37
C LEU A 197 -10.35 8.65 -22.87
N GLY A 198 -10.45 8.34 -24.17
CA GLY A 198 -9.65 7.29 -24.80
C GLY A 198 -9.40 7.55 -26.27
N GLY A 199 -8.48 6.78 -26.85
CA GLY A 199 -8.10 6.89 -28.27
C GLY A 199 -9.25 6.67 -29.25
N GLY A 200 -10.32 5.98 -28.81
CA GLY A 200 -11.50 5.72 -29.62
C GLY A 200 -12.26 6.97 -30.05
N ILE A 201 -12.22 8.05 -29.25
CA ILE A 201 -12.78 9.35 -29.65
C ILE A 201 -12.06 9.89 -30.88
N MET A 202 -10.75 9.77 -30.92
CA MET A 202 -9.92 10.19 -32.08
C MET A 202 -10.24 9.33 -33.29
N ASP A 203 -10.44 8.02 -33.12
CA ASP A 203 -10.79 7.08 -34.17
C ASP A 203 -12.14 7.46 -34.79
N GLU A 204 -13.12 7.79 -33.96
CA GLU A 204 -14.44 8.24 -34.40
C GLU A 204 -14.39 9.56 -35.11
N LEU A 205 -13.66 10.56 -34.59
CA LEU A 205 -13.49 11.87 -35.26
C LEU A 205 -12.78 11.74 -36.61
N LEU A 206 -11.79 10.86 -36.68
CA LEU A 206 -11.09 10.57 -37.96
C LEU A 206 -12.04 9.90 -38.94
N LEU A 207 -12.85 8.93 -38.52
CA LEU A 207 -13.85 8.29 -39.37
C LEU A 207 -14.90 9.29 -39.87
N GLU A 208 -15.46 10.09 -38.97
CA GLU A 208 -16.49 11.10 -39.36
C GLU A 208 -15.92 12.12 -40.36
N ALA A 209 -14.71 12.63 -40.11
CA ALA A 209 -14.06 13.52 -41.05
C ALA A 209 -13.85 12.90 -42.43
N SER A 210 -13.50 11.60 -42.47
CA SER A 210 -13.30 10.87 -43.72
C SER A 210 -14.62 10.57 -44.44
N VAL A 211 -15.70 10.26 -43.69
CA VAL A 211 -17.05 10.07 -44.24
C VAL A 211 -17.57 11.38 -44.85
N GLU A 212 -17.41 12.51 -44.15
CA GLU A 212 -17.83 13.82 -44.64
C GLU A 212 -17.11 14.21 -45.94
N ALA A 213 -15.84 13.87 -46.08
CA ALA A 213 -15.05 14.14 -47.27
C ALA A 213 -15.38 13.18 -48.45
N SER A 214 -16.12 12.09 -48.19
CA SER A 214 -16.46 11.08 -49.19
C SER A 214 -17.57 11.54 -50.12
N PRO A 215 -17.44 11.29 -51.47
CA PRO A 215 -18.53 11.52 -52.39
C PRO A 215 -19.76 10.60 -52.13
N ASP A 216 -19.58 9.47 -51.50
CA ASP A 216 -20.63 8.49 -51.14
C ASP A 216 -21.12 8.66 -49.67
N ARG A 217 -20.95 9.82 -49.04
CA ARG A 217 -21.23 10.05 -47.63
C ARG A 217 -22.64 9.64 -47.18
N GLU A 218 -23.66 9.97 -47.94
CA GLU A 218 -25.06 9.64 -47.62
C GLU A 218 -25.33 8.12 -47.62
N GLU A 219 -24.71 7.40 -48.58
CA GLU A 219 -24.86 5.95 -48.67
C GLU A 219 -24.04 5.25 -47.56
N LEU A 220 -22.84 5.75 -47.22
CA LEU A 220 -22.03 5.26 -46.11
C LEU A 220 -22.75 5.41 -44.78
N ARG A 221 -23.35 6.58 -44.51
CA ARG A 221 -24.16 6.80 -43.29
C ARG A 221 -25.33 5.81 -43.22
N ARG A 222 -26.06 5.65 -44.32
CA ARG A 222 -27.17 4.69 -44.39
C ARG A 222 -26.70 3.25 -44.10
N VAL A 223 -25.54 2.84 -44.63
CA VAL A 223 -24.98 1.52 -44.36
C VAL A 223 -24.59 1.38 -42.87
N PHE A 224 -24.01 2.39 -42.26
CA PHE A 224 -23.63 2.38 -40.86
C PHE A 224 -24.82 2.34 -39.95
N ASP A 225 -25.91 3.04 -40.28
CA ASP A 225 -27.18 2.98 -39.51
C ASP A 225 -27.85 1.61 -39.62
N GLN A 226 -27.84 0.98 -40.78
CA GLN A 226 -28.42 -0.34 -41.02
C GLN A 226 -27.54 -1.48 -40.53
N SER A 227 -26.24 -1.29 -40.46
CA SER A 227 -25.26 -2.30 -40.05
C SER A 227 -24.14 -1.69 -39.23
N PRO A 228 -24.38 -1.46 -37.91
CA PRO A 228 -23.38 -0.93 -36.97
C PRO A 228 -22.00 -1.64 -37.01
N PRO A 229 -21.91 -2.96 -37.29
CA PRO A 229 -20.62 -3.64 -37.43
C PRO A 229 -19.71 -3.05 -38.53
N TRP A 230 -20.26 -2.54 -39.64
CA TRP A 230 -19.48 -1.88 -40.65
C TRP A 230 -18.87 -0.57 -40.15
N ARG A 231 -19.62 0.20 -39.35
CA ARG A 231 -19.09 1.40 -38.69
C ARG A 231 -17.92 1.04 -37.80
N THR A 232 -18.10 0.05 -36.90
CA THR A 232 -17.07 -0.41 -35.99
C THR A 232 -15.81 -0.91 -36.73
N TYR A 233 -15.97 -1.65 -37.82
CA TYR A 233 -14.85 -2.09 -38.66
C TYR A 233 -14.06 -0.90 -39.25
N CYS A 234 -14.77 0.14 -39.70
CA CYS A 234 -14.14 1.37 -40.19
C CYS A 234 -13.46 2.17 -39.08
N GLU A 235 -14.01 2.16 -37.87
CA GLU A 235 -13.38 2.75 -36.66
C GLU A 235 -12.04 2.06 -36.37
N PHE A 236 -11.98 0.71 -36.42
CA PHE A 236 -10.70 0.00 -36.28
C PHE A 236 -9.68 0.33 -37.40
N ALA A 237 -10.15 0.48 -38.62
CA ALA A 237 -9.27 0.93 -39.69
C ALA A 237 -8.77 2.35 -39.46
N ALA A 238 -9.61 3.26 -38.97
CA ALA A 238 -9.24 4.61 -38.58
C ALA A 238 -8.21 4.59 -37.43
N ARG A 239 -8.38 3.70 -36.45
CA ARG A 239 -7.38 3.50 -35.39
C ARG A 239 -6.02 3.13 -35.94
N ARG A 240 -5.93 2.10 -36.77
CA ARG A 240 -4.66 1.67 -37.39
C ARG A 240 -4.00 2.80 -38.18
N LEU A 241 -4.80 3.61 -38.86
CA LEU A 241 -4.30 4.78 -39.57
C LEU A 241 -3.77 5.85 -38.61
N LYS A 242 -4.48 6.13 -37.54
CA LYS A 242 -4.04 7.03 -36.46
C LYS A 242 -2.74 6.55 -35.84
N GLU A 243 -2.65 5.28 -35.45
CA GLU A 243 -1.44 4.71 -34.87
C GLU A 243 -0.25 4.79 -35.81
N LYS A 244 -0.47 4.50 -37.08
CA LYS A 244 0.53 4.68 -38.15
C LYS A 244 0.99 6.13 -38.24
N TYR A 245 0.08 7.09 -38.20
CA TYR A 245 0.41 8.51 -38.26
C TYR A 245 1.28 8.92 -37.07
N PHE A 246 0.88 8.59 -35.84
CA PHE A 246 1.60 8.98 -34.65
C PHE A 246 2.85 8.12 -34.34
N SER A 247 3.06 7.00 -35.05
CA SER A 247 4.31 6.25 -34.94
C SER A 247 5.52 6.99 -35.52
N ASP A 248 5.29 7.88 -36.50
CA ASP A 248 6.28 8.77 -37.09
C ASP A 248 5.58 10.06 -37.52
N GLU A 249 5.18 10.87 -36.54
CA GLU A 249 4.40 12.10 -36.77
C GLU A 249 5.18 13.11 -37.61
N GLU A 250 6.50 13.18 -37.45
CA GLU A 250 7.35 14.09 -38.25
C GLU A 250 7.26 13.77 -39.73
N TYR A 251 7.41 12.51 -40.09
CA TYR A 251 7.29 12.06 -41.49
C TYR A 251 5.86 12.23 -42.03
N TRP A 252 4.85 11.75 -41.29
CA TRP A 252 3.48 11.73 -41.77
C TRP A 252 2.78 13.08 -41.71
N SER A 253 3.22 14.02 -40.91
CA SER A 253 2.72 15.40 -40.92
C SER A 253 3.02 16.11 -42.25
N GLN A 254 4.16 15.78 -42.86
CA GLN A 254 4.57 16.34 -44.16
C GLN A 254 3.95 15.60 -45.34
N ASN A 255 3.79 14.27 -45.23
CA ASN A 255 3.39 13.43 -46.36
C ASN A 255 1.89 13.04 -46.31
N GLY A 256 1.26 13.14 -45.15
CA GLY A 256 -0.07 12.58 -44.90
C GLY A 256 -0.08 11.06 -44.98
N CYS A 257 -1.07 10.41 -44.40
CA CYS A 257 -1.27 8.98 -44.62
C CYS A 257 -2.74 8.67 -44.93
N THR A 258 -2.95 7.68 -45.79
CA THR A 258 -4.27 7.27 -46.25
C THR A 258 -4.42 5.75 -46.20
N GLN A 259 -5.67 5.31 -46.03
CA GLN A 259 -6.06 3.92 -46.11
C GLN A 259 -7.44 3.79 -46.71
N THR A 260 -7.58 2.93 -47.72
CA THR A 260 -8.90 2.68 -48.32
C THR A 260 -9.57 1.47 -47.69
N VAL A 261 -10.80 1.66 -47.27
CA VAL A 261 -11.67 0.60 -46.71
C VAL A 261 -12.82 0.35 -47.69
N THR A 262 -13.12 -0.92 -47.98
CA THR A 262 -14.28 -1.30 -48.77
C THR A 262 -15.43 -1.63 -47.87
N VAL A 263 -16.53 -0.92 -48.00
CA VAL A 263 -17.79 -1.14 -47.27
C VAL A 263 -18.83 -1.72 -48.21
N MET A 264 -19.48 -2.81 -47.80
CA MET A 264 -20.50 -3.47 -48.63
C MET A 264 -21.89 -2.95 -48.25
N GLY A 265 -22.49 -2.18 -49.15
CA GLY A 265 -23.88 -1.74 -49.11
C GLY A 265 -24.66 -2.32 -50.26
N ARG A 266 -25.64 -1.57 -50.80
CA ARG A 266 -26.32 -1.93 -52.08
C ARG A 266 -25.35 -2.00 -53.25
N LYS A 267 -24.29 -1.22 -53.18
CA LYS A 267 -23.13 -1.27 -54.06
C LYS A 267 -21.87 -1.35 -53.23
N ARG A 268 -20.76 -1.68 -53.88
CA ARG A 268 -19.43 -1.63 -53.23
C ARG A 268 -19.03 -0.16 -53.09
N LEU A 269 -18.86 0.32 -51.84
CA LEU A 269 -18.46 1.66 -51.48
C LEU A 269 -16.97 1.66 -51.13
N ARG A 270 -16.28 2.71 -51.51
CA ARG A 270 -14.86 2.94 -51.13
C ARG A 270 -14.79 4.13 -50.20
N LEU A 271 -14.40 3.89 -48.97
CA LEU A 271 -14.13 4.91 -47.98
C LEU A 271 -12.60 5.11 -47.92
N GLU A 272 -12.14 6.30 -48.22
CA GLU A 272 -10.76 6.70 -48.05
C GLU A 272 -10.62 7.39 -46.71
N LEU A 273 -9.94 6.74 -45.77
CA LEU A 273 -9.52 7.32 -44.49
C LEU A 273 -8.25 8.12 -44.73
N LYS A 274 -8.19 9.35 -44.26
CA LYS A 274 -7.05 10.24 -44.47
C LYS A 274 -6.71 10.92 -43.14
N MET A 275 -5.40 10.95 -42.83
CA MET A 275 -4.84 11.68 -41.68
C MET A 275 -3.71 12.60 -42.18
N ASP A 276 -3.78 13.86 -41.81
CA ASP A 276 -2.76 14.87 -42.03
C ASP A 276 -2.62 15.78 -40.82
N ALA A 277 -1.62 16.66 -40.78
CA ALA A 277 -1.33 17.53 -39.66
C ALA A 277 -2.53 18.39 -39.21
N LYS A 278 -3.32 18.91 -40.13
CA LYS A 278 -4.51 19.74 -39.85
C LYS A 278 -5.61 18.91 -39.15
N LEU A 279 -5.80 17.68 -39.65
CA LEU A 279 -6.80 16.80 -39.02
C LEU A 279 -6.31 16.30 -37.66
N ALA A 280 -5.03 16.01 -37.51
CA ALA A 280 -4.43 15.61 -36.21
C ALA A 280 -4.65 16.73 -35.17
N GLU A 281 -4.29 17.96 -35.48
CA GLU A 281 -4.51 19.12 -34.61
C GLU A 281 -6.01 19.31 -34.28
N ARG A 282 -6.87 19.24 -35.31
CA ARG A 282 -8.32 19.36 -35.09
C ARG A 282 -8.89 18.29 -34.17
N ILE A 283 -8.46 17.05 -34.29
CA ILE A 283 -8.90 15.94 -33.44
C ILE A 283 -8.53 16.19 -31.97
N LEU A 284 -7.36 16.78 -31.71
CA LEU A 284 -6.88 17.03 -30.35
C LEU A 284 -7.47 18.28 -29.69
N GLU A 285 -7.71 19.33 -30.49
CA GLU A 285 -8.05 20.67 -30.00
C GLU A 285 -9.54 21.02 -30.19
N SER A 286 -10.30 20.24 -30.99
CA SER A 286 -11.72 20.54 -31.21
C SER A 286 -12.61 19.92 -30.13
N PRO A 287 -13.70 20.63 -29.74
CA PRO A 287 -14.71 20.10 -28.84
C PRO A 287 -15.35 18.83 -29.40
N ALA A 288 -15.47 17.79 -28.58
CA ALA A 288 -16.12 16.53 -28.93
C ALA A 288 -17.39 16.34 -28.09
N PRO A 289 -18.53 15.91 -28.69
CA PRO A 289 -19.77 15.64 -27.94
C PRO A 289 -19.58 14.62 -26.82
N GLN A 290 -18.75 13.61 -27.05
CA GLN A 290 -18.42 12.54 -26.10
C GLN A 290 -17.69 13.06 -24.86
N LEU A 291 -17.04 14.22 -24.97
CA LEU A 291 -16.31 14.91 -23.90
C LEU A 291 -17.11 16.11 -23.33
N ALA A 292 -18.43 16.08 -23.45
CA ALA A 292 -19.31 17.16 -22.99
C ALA A 292 -18.96 18.53 -23.61
N GLY A 293 -18.51 18.54 -24.87
CA GLY A 293 -18.14 19.75 -25.59
C GLY A 293 -16.76 20.32 -25.24
N ARG A 294 -15.94 19.58 -24.51
CA ARG A 294 -14.51 19.89 -24.28
C ARG A 294 -13.64 19.24 -25.36
N SER A 295 -12.44 19.77 -25.55
CA SER A 295 -11.44 19.10 -26.41
C SER A 295 -10.74 17.95 -25.68
N PHE A 296 -10.10 17.06 -26.45
CA PHE A 296 -9.28 15.99 -25.86
C PHE A 296 -8.17 16.56 -24.97
N ARG A 297 -7.50 17.61 -25.43
CA ARG A 297 -6.47 18.32 -24.67
C ARG A 297 -7.01 18.88 -23.35
N ASP A 298 -8.16 19.58 -23.40
CA ASP A 298 -8.74 20.20 -22.19
C ASP A 298 -9.05 19.17 -21.13
N VAL A 299 -9.63 18.02 -21.52
CA VAL A 299 -9.98 16.96 -20.59
C VAL A 299 -8.71 16.32 -20.00
N PHE A 300 -7.76 15.95 -20.85
CA PHE A 300 -6.53 15.30 -20.40
C PHE A 300 -5.69 16.21 -19.49
N SER A 301 -5.45 17.46 -19.92
CA SER A 301 -4.70 18.43 -19.12
C SER A 301 -5.44 18.80 -17.83
N GLY A 302 -6.77 18.87 -17.88
CA GLY A 302 -7.60 19.08 -16.70
C GLY A 302 -7.44 17.97 -15.67
N SER A 303 -7.50 16.70 -16.09
CA SER A 303 -7.31 15.54 -15.21
C SER A 303 -5.92 15.54 -14.56
N LEU A 304 -4.86 15.86 -15.33
CA LEU A 304 -3.50 15.98 -14.78
C LEU A 304 -3.39 17.11 -13.73
N GLN A 305 -4.06 18.25 -13.97
CA GLN A 305 -4.09 19.35 -13.01
C GLN A 305 -4.88 19.02 -11.75
N GLU A 306 -6.00 18.32 -11.88
CA GLU A 306 -6.78 17.84 -10.72
C GLU A 306 -5.94 16.89 -9.84
N ILE A 307 -5.24 15.93 -10.46
CA ILE A 307 -4.32 15.05 -9.76
C ILE A 307 -3.22 15.85 -9.06
N ARG A 308 -2.60 16.80 -9.75
CA ARG A 308 -1.58 17.67 -9.17
C ARG A 308 -2.11 18.44 -7.97
N HIS A 309 -3.27 19.09 -8.10
CA HIS A 309 -3.89 19.83 -7.01
C HIS A 309 -4.25 18.92 -5.82
N SER A 310 -4.74 17.71 -6.10
CA SER A 310 -5.04 16.72 -5.06
C SER A 310 -3.77 16.34 -4.28
N LEU A 311 -2.69 16.03 -4.98
CA LEU A 311 -1.40 15.69 -4.36
C LEU A 311 -0.81 16.88 -3.58
N GLU A 312 -0.83 18.10 -4.15
CA GLU A 312 -0.39 19.32 -3.45
C GLU A 312 -1.25 19.65 -2.22
N ALA A 313 -2.56 19.38 -2.28
CA ALA A 313 -3.46 19.60 -1.14
C ALA A 313 -3.16 18.59 -0.01
N GLN A 314 -2.87 17.35 -0.35
CA GLN A 314 -2.47 16.31 0.60
C GLN A 314 -1.11 16.66 1.24
N GLU A 315 -0.14 17.11 0.45
CA GLU A 315 1.15 17.58 0.93
C GLU A 315 1.02 18.78 1.89
N LYS A 316 0.18 19.75 1.53
CA LYS A 316 -0.14 20.92 2.39
C LYS A 316 -0.92 20.54 3.64
N ALA A 317 -1.80 19.55 3.59
CA ALA A 317 -2.53 19.03 4.74
C ALA A 317 -1.59 18.29 5.70
N ALA A 318 -0.67 17.50 5.19
CA ALA A 318 0.38 16.85 5.95
C ALA A 318 1.33 17.90 6.59
N GLY A 319 1.74 18.93 5.82
CA GLY A 319 2.56 20.02 6.32
C GLY A 319 1.85 20.95 7.33
N LYS A 320 0.51 21.12 7.24
CA LYS A 320 -0.27 21.89 8.22
C LYS A 320 -0.53 21.11 9.51
N LYS A 321 -0.70 19.80 9.46
CA LYS A 321 -0.73 18.93 10.64
C LYS A 321 0.62 18.99 11.35
N SER A 322 1.75 18.98 10.63
CA SER A 322 3.09 19.18 11.16
C SER A 322 3.30 20.58 11.77
N GLY A 323 2.80 21.65 11.14
CA GLY A 323 2.98 23.04 11.60
C GLY A 323 2.03 23.51 12.70
N LYS A 324 0.88 22.86 12.92
CA LYS A 324 -0.03 23.16 14.06
C LYS A 324 0.32 22.38 15.33
N ASN A 325 1.11 21.34 15.20
CA ASN A 325 1.53 20.47 16.30
C ASN A 325 2.85 20.91 16.96
N SER A 326 3.51 21.97 16.49
CA SER A 326 4.64 22.59 17.21
C SER A 326 4.23 23.38 18.47
N GLY A 327 2.96 23.33 18.86
CA GLY A 327 2.44 23.87 20.10
C GLY A 327 1.23 23.12 20.60
N GLN A 328 1.41 22.17 21.52
CA GLN A 328 0.41 21.55 22.41
C GLN A 328 -0.62 20.54 21.84
N GLU A 329 -0.79 20.34 20.53
CA GLU A 329 -1.83 19.42 20.00
C GLU A 329 -1.27 18.08 19.48
N SER A 330 0.00 17.95 19.14
CA SER A 330 0.60 16.66 18.73
C SER A 330 0.68 15.66 19.87
N GLU A 331 0.95 16.15 21.09
CA GLU A 331 0.94 15.33 22.30
C GLU A 331 -0.46 14.74 22.60
N LYS A 332 -1.54 15.51 22.35
CA LYS A 332 -2.90 15.06 22.63
C LYS A 332 -3.47 14.05 21.63
N GLY A 333 -3.00 14.04 20.38
CA GLY A 333 -3.40 13.07 19.36
C GLY A 333 -2.77 11.70 19.60
N PHE A 334 -1.49 11.68 19.87
CA PHE A 334 -0.70 10.49 20.18
C PHE A 334 -1.21 9.78 21.44
N LEU A 335 -1.54 10.55 22.50
CA LEU A 335 -2.07 10.03 23.77
C LEU A 335 -3.51 9.49 23.69
N LYS A 336 -4.29 9.89 22.68
CA LYS A 336 -5.66 9.41 22.51
C LYS A 336 -5.75 7.98 21.97
N GLU A 337 -4.73 7.51 21.27
CA GLU A 337 -4.62 6.12 20.80
C GLU A 337 -4.05 5.17 21.85
N ILE A 338 -3.14 5.65 22.72
CA ILE A 338 -2.54 4.84 23.79
C ILE A 338 -3.59 4.36 24.82
N GLY A 339 -4.70 5.10 24.99
CA GLY A 339 -5.75 4.77 25.96
C GLY A 339 -6.79 3.72 25.53
N LYS A 340 -6.65 3.11 24.34
CA LYS A 340 -7.60 2.07 23.89
C LYS A 340 -6.99 0.67 24.00
N VAL A 341 -7.07 0.11 25.20
CA VAL A 341 -6.88 -1.33 25.40
C VAL A 341 -8.08 -2.06 24.76
N PRO A 342 -7.89 -3.10 23.93
CA PRO A 342 -9.01 -3.84 23.36
C PRO A 342 -9.66 -4.71 24.44
N GLU A 343 -10.87 -4.36 24.86
CA GLU A 343 -11.74 -5.25 25.62
C GLU A 343 -12.13 -6.45 24.74
N LYS A 344 -11.82 -7.64 25.25
CA LYS A 344 -12.30 -8.91 24.69
C LYS A 344 -13.82 -9.03 24.85
N GLY A 345 -14.51 -9.15 23.74
CA GLY A 345 -15.77 -9.91 23.66
C GLY A 345 -17.02 -9.12 23.39
N SER A 346 -17.51 -9.20 22.22
CA SER A 346 -18.76 -9.77 21.71
C SER A 346 -19.14 -9.20 20.34
N ALA A 347 -19.38 -10.12 19.43
CA ALA A 347 -19.83 -9.82 18.09
C ALA A 347 -21.19 -9.10 18.15
N LYS A 348 -21.28 -7.92 17.53
CA LYS A 348 -22.50 -7.38 16.93
C LYS A 348 -22.11 -6.68 15.63
N GLU A 349 -22.59 -7.26 14.54
CA GLU A 349 -22.59 -6.65 13.23
C GLU A 349 -23.22 -5.26 13.27
N GLY A 350 -22.47 -4.28 12.83
CA GLY A 350 -22.94 -2.93 12.66
C GLY A 350 -22.06 -2.26 11.61
N LYS A 351 -22.61 -2.10 10.40
CA LYS A 351 -22.04 -1.27 9.34
C LYS A 351 -21.44 0.01 9.91
N LYS A 352 -20.13 0.16 9.82
CA LYS A 352 -19.46 1.45 9.89
C LYS A 352 -18.60 1.59 8.63
N SER A 353 -18.92 2.62 7.89
CA SER A 353 -18.17 3.18 6.80
C SER A 353 -16.69 3.31 7.16
N THR A 354 -15.85 2.79 6.29
CA THR A 354 -14.40 2.96 6.24
C THR A 354 -14.05 4.44 6.03
N GLU A 355 -13.76 5.15 7.10
CA GLU A 355 -13.08 6.44 7.10
C GLU A 355 -11.80 6.25 7.91
N ASP A 356 -10.74 5.67 7.31
CA ASP A 356 -9.38 5.73 7.90
C ASP A 356 -8.25 5.27 6.96
N ASP A 357 -8.42 5.32 5.63
CA ASP A 357 -7.35 4.95 4.68
C ASP A 357 -6.70 6.17 3.98
N THR A 358 -6.65 7.34 4.59
CA THR A 358 -6.19 8.58 3.92
C THR A 358 -4.84 9.12 4.38
N GLU A 359 -3.95 8.33 4.93
CA GLU A 359 -2.64 8.79 5.41
C GLU A 359 -1.46 8.22 4.62
N GLY A 360 -1.21 8.70 3.41
CA GLY A 360 -0.02 8.27 2.65
C GLY A 360 0.29 9.09 1.41
N HIS A 361 -0.37 10.20 1.19
CA HIS A 361 -0.43 10.84 -0.11
C HIS A 361 0.01 12.30 -0.05
N GLY A 362 0.83 12.76 -0.98
CA GLY A 362 1.07 14.16 -1.09
C GLY A 362 2.34 14.62 -1.76
N ARG A 363 3.18 13.74 -2.32
CA ARG A 363 4.32 14.19 -3.12
C ARG A 363 3.94 14.26 -4.58
N LEU A 364 4.42 15.30 -5.25
CA LEU A 364 4.35 15.35 -6.71
C LEU A 364 5.17 14.20 -7.30
N PRO A 365 4.70 13.57 -8.40
CA PRO A 365 5.44 12.50 -9.05
C PRO A 365 6.76 13.04 -9.60
N GLU A 366 7.83 12.28 -9.40
CA GLU A 366 9.14 12.55 -9.98
C GLU A 366 9.30 11.83 -11.33
N LEU A 367 8.43 10.85 -11.60
CA LEU A 367 8.36 10.11 -12.85
C LEU A 367 6.91 10.00 -13.33
N LEU A 368 6.66 10.29 -14.61
CA LEU A 368 5.44 9.94 -15.31
C LEU A 368 5.74 8.81 -16.29
N PHE A 369 5.05 7.69 -16.12
CA PHE A 369 5.16 6.54 -17.01
C PHE A 369 3.90 6.43 -17.88
N LEU A 370 4.07 6.63 -19.20
CA LEU A 370 2.98 6.57 -20.18
C LEU A 370 2.90 5.18 -20.79
N THR A 371 1.71 4.56 -20.74
CA THR A 371 1.42 3.25 -21.31
C THR A 371 0.11 3.25 -22.09
N GLY A 372 -0.23 2.16 -22.76
CA GLY A 372 -1.34 2.07 -23.69
C GLY A 372 -1.01 2.60 -25.08
N GLY A 373 -1.74 2.15 -26.12
CA GLY A 373 -1.43 2.44 -27.51
C GLY A 373 -1.40 3.91 -27.89
N VAL A 374 -2.19 4.75 -27.20
CA VAL A 374 -2.26 6.21 -27.43
C VAL A 374 -1.04 6.95 -26.88
N SER A 375 -0.31 6.38 -25.95
CA SER A 375 0.84 7.02 -25.29
C SER A 375 2.02 7.34 -26.22
N ARG A 376 2.02 6.81 -27.43
CA ARG A 376 3.01 7.12 -28.48
C ARG A 376 2.92 8.57 -28.99
N MET A 377 1.78 9.24 -28.79
CA MET A 377 1.55 10.60 -29.27
C MET A 377 2.47 11.62 -28.58
N PRO A 378 3.29 12.40 -29.34
CA PRO A 378 4.20 13.39 -28.78
C PRO A 378 3.50 14.49 -27.97
N ALA A 379 2.27 14.86 -28.36
CA ALA A 379 1.45 15.84 -27.65
C ALA A 379 1.22 15.47 -26.16
N LEU A 380 0.99 14.19 -25.87
CA LEU A 380 0.78 13.73 -24.47
C LEU A 380 2.00 13.97 -23.60
N ARG A 381 3.21 13.72 -24.11
CA ARG A 381 4.45 14.01 -23.38
C ARG A 381 4.59 15.49 -23.06
N THR A 382 4.19 16.33 -24.02
CA THR A 382 4.22 17.79 -23.85
C THR A 382 3.27 18.21 -22.73
N TRP A 383 2.03 17.75 -22.77
CA TRP A 383 1.02 18.10 -21.77
C TRP A 383 1.37 17.55 -20.37
N CYS A 384 1.97 16.36 -20.30
CA CYS A 384 2.49 15.82 -19.05
C CYS A 384 3.61 16.69 -18.46
N ARG A 385 4.55 17.19 -19.30
CA ARG A 385 5.61 18.11 -18.84
C ARG A 385 5.06 19.48 -18.44
N GLU A 386 4.02 19.97 -19.12
CA GLU A 386 3.33 21.20 -18.74
C GLU A 386 2.68 21.06 -17.34
N ALA A 387 2.05 19.92 -17.06
CA ALA A 387 1.43 19.65 -15.77
C ALA A 387 2.45 19.39 -14.65
N PHE A 388 3.52 18.66 -14.94
CA PHE A 388 4.57 18.26 -13.98
C PHE A 388 5.96 18.58 -14.53
N PRO A 389 6.40 19.85 -14.47
CA PRO A 389 7.66 20.29 -15.10
C PRO A 389 8.91 19.64 -14.52
N GLU A 390 8.89 19.26 -13.24
CA GLU A 390 10.03 18.64 -12.55
C GLU A 390 10.10 17.11 -12.76
N ALA A 391 9.05 16.51 -13.32
CA ALA A 391 8.97 15.07 -13.49
C ALA A 391 9.63 14.62 -14.82
N ILE A 392 10.26 13.45 -14.75
CA ILE A 392 10.75 12.76 -15.94
C ILE A 392 9.58 12.04 -16.60
N VAL A 393 9.34 12.32 -17.91
CA VAL A 393 8.26 11.67 -18.67
C VAL A 393 8.85 10.63 -19.60
N ILE A 394 8.48 9.37 -19.40
CA ILE A 394 8.91 8.22 -20.21
C ILE A 394 7.70 7.47 -20.81
N THR A 395 7.91 6.86 -21.95
CA THR A 395 6.92 6.00 -22.63
C THR A 395 7.54 4.64 -22.91
N GLY A 396 6.80 3.56 -22.74
CA GLY A 396 7.24 2.21 -23.05
C GLY A 396 7.69 2.06 -24.51
N ALA A 397 8.64 1.17 -24.79
CA ALA A 397 9.12 0.91 -26.15
C ALA A 397 7.99 0.32 -27.03
N GLU A 398 7.20 -0.60 -26.49
CA GLU A 398 6.01 -1.19 -27.10
C GLU A 398 4.84 -1.06 -26.10
N PRO A 399 4.27 0.15 -25.96
CA PRO A 399 3.31 0.45 -24.91
C PRO A 399 2.03 -0.40 -25.00
N GLU A 400 1.68 -0.90 -26.20
CA GLU A 400 0.58 -1.82 -26.44
C GLU A 400 0.74 -3.19 -25.78
N TYR A 401 1.98 -3.60 -25.48
CA TYR A 401 2.28 -4.85 -24.77
C TYR A 401 2.78 -4.63 -23.35
N SER A 402 2.92 -3.39 -22.90
CA SER A 402 3.47 -3.10 -21.57
C SER A 402 2.68 -3.77 -20.45
N VAL A 403 1.36 -3.72 -20.52
CA VAL A 403 0.47 -4.34 -19.51
C VAL A 403 0.58 -5.86 -19.60
N SER A 404 0.39 -6.47 -20.76
CA SER A 404 0.43 -7.93 -20.90
C SER A 404 1.79 -8.52 -20.52
N ARG A 405 2.91 -7.88 -20.90
CA ARG A 405 4.25 -8.28 -20.46
C ARG A 405 4.44 -8.15 -18.96
N GLY A 406 3.98 -7.04 -18.38
CA GLY A 406 4.03 -6.82 -16.94
C GLY A 406 3.22 -7.86 -16.16
N LEU A 407 2.07 -8.26 -16.68
CA LEU A 407 1.27 -9.35 -16.13
C LEU A 407 2.02 -10.68 -16.17
N ALA A 408 2.70 -11.02 -17.27
CA ALA A 408 3.53 -12.22 -17.33
C ALA A 408 4.75 -12.14 -16.39
N TYR A 409 5.39 -10.98 -16.28
CA TYR A 409 6.47 -10.75 -15.32
C TYR A 409 6.00 -10.88 -13.87
N SER A 410 4.73 -10.54 -13.58
CA SER A 410 4.18 -10.61 -12.23
C SER A 410 4.27 -12.01 -11.61
N GLY A 411 4.27 -13.06 -12.45
CA GLY A 411 4.48 -14.43 -11.98
C GLY A 411 5.86 -14.65 -11.36
N ARG A 412 6.90 -14.13 -11.99
CA ARG A 412 8.27 -14.16 -11.47
C ARG A 412 8.42 -13.26 -10.25
N VAL A 413 7.88 -12.07 -10.30
CA VAL A 413 7.87 -11.13 -9.18
C VAL A 413 7.19 -11.74 -7.94
N ASP A 414 6.06 -12.41 -8.11
CA ASP A 414 5.37 -13.11 -7.04
C ASP A 414 6.18 -14.27 -6.45
N GLU A 415 7.01 -14.96 -7.25
CA GLU A 415 7.92 -15.97 -6.73
C GLU A 415 9.09 -15.35 -5.97
N GLU A 416 9.68 -14.28 -6.50
CA GLU A 416 10.76 -13.53 -5.83
C GLU A 416 10.28 -12.95 -4.49
N ILE A 417 9.07 -12.39 -4.43
CA ILE A 417 8.45 -11.89 -3.19
C ILE A 417 8.16 -13.04 -2.22
N ARG A 418 7.67 -14.19 -2.71
CA ARG A 418 7.47 -15.36 -1.85
C ARG A 418 8.78 -15.89 -1.28
N ALA A 419 9.82 -15.95 -2.08
CA ALA A 419 11.14 -16.35 -1.62
C ALA A 419 11.70 -15.35 -0.61
N PHE A 420 11.56 -14.05 -0.85
CA PHE A 420 11.90 -12.99 0.09
C PHE A 420 11.16 -13.15 1.43
N ARG A 421 9.84 -13.27 1.40
CA ARG A 421 9.02 -13.45 2.61
C ARG A 421 9.35 -14.75 3.35
N GLN A 422 9.70 -15.80 2.61
CA GLN A 422 10.12 -17.07 3.20
C GLN A 422 11.46 -16.91 3.93
N GLU A 423 12.42 -16.21 3.34
CA GLU A 423 13.73 -15.98 3.97
C GLU A 423 13.63 -15.06 5.20
N VAL A 424 12.74 -14.05 5.15
CA VAL A 424 12.41 -13.24 6.35
C VAL A 424 11.76 -14.11 7.44
N ARG A 425 10.87 -15.02 7.07
CA ARG A 425 10.26 -15.97 8.02
C ARG A 425 11.31 -16.89 8.64
N GLU A 426 12.25 -17.41 7.85
CA GLU A 426 13.37 -18.23 8.35
C GLU A 426 14.26 -17.44 9.31
N LEU A 427 14.47 -16.14 9.07
CA LEU A 427 15.15 -15.25 10.01
C LEU A 427 14.36 -15.11 11.32
N VAL A 428 13.06 -14.89 11.23
CA VAL A 428 12.14 -14.77 12.37
C VAL A 428 12.07 -16.08 13.17
N ASP A 429 11.93 -17.21 12.50
CA ASP A 429 11.89 -18.55 13.12
C ASP A 429 13.26 -18.95 13.71
N SER A 430 14.34 -18.22 13.41
CA SER A 430 15.65 -18.42 14.02
C SER A 430 15.74 -17.72 15.37
N SER A 431 16.59 -18.20 16.26
CA SER A 431 16.84 -17.54 17.56
C SER A 431 17.67 -16.24 17.46
N ILE A 432 17.81 -15.65 16.26
CA ILE A 432 18.66 -14.47 16.05
C ILE A 432 18.04 -13.24 16.71
N VAL A 433 16.74 -12.99 16.50
CA VAL A 433 16.02 -11.84 17.09
C VAL A 433 16.05 -11.94 18.61
N GLU A 434 15.71 -13.11 19.15
CA GLU A 434 15.74 -13.37 20.60
C GLU A 434 17.12 -13.10 21.21
N ARG A 435 18.19 -13.55 20.58
CA ARG A 435 19.57 -13.31 21.02
C ARG A 435 19.94 -11.84 21.00
N ILE A 436 19.55 -11.09 19.95
CA ILE A 436 19.82 -9.65 19.88
C ILE A 436 19.07 -8.92 20.99
N VAL A 437 17.84 -9.29 21.28
CA VAL A 437 17.07 -8.70 22.39
C VAL A 437 17.72 -9.05 23.73
N GLU A 438 18.15 -10.29 23.95
CA GLU A 438 18.84 -10.75 25.15
C GLU A 438 20.10 -9.93 25.42
N GLU A 439 20.89 -9.62 24.39
CA GLU A 439 22.11 -8.79 24.51
C GLU A 439 21.81 -7.36 25.02
N HIS A 440 20.60 -6.86 24.86
CA HIS A 440 20.24 -5.45 25.12
C HIS A 440 19.12 -5.26 26.16
N VAL A 441 18.46 -6.32 26.62
CA VAL A 441 17.29 -6.23 27.50
C VAL A 441 17.60 -5.63 28.87
N GLU A 442 18.79 -5.86 29.40
CA GLU A 442 19.24 -5.28 30.67
C GLU A 442 19.33 -3.76 30.59
N ASP A 443 19.86 -3.20 29.50
CA ASP A 443 19.91 -1.76 29.26
C ASP A 443 18.50 -1.13 29.16
N LEU A 444 17.54 -1.83 28.54
CA LEU A 444 16.13 -1.41 28.50
C LEU A 444 15.55 -1.29 29.92
N PHE A 445 15.77 -2.30 30.74
CA PHE A 445 15.27 -2.31 32.10
C PHE A 445 15.89 -1.17 32.93
N HIS A 446 17.21 -1.00 32.87
CA HIS A 446 17.89 0.09 33.57
C HIS A 446 17.33 1.46 33.17
N ARG A 447 17.19 1.74 31.88
CA ARG A 447 16.63 3.01 31.38
C ARG A 447 15.18 3.22 31.84
N THR A 448 14.38 2.14 31.88
CA THR A 448 12.98 2.20 32.30
C THR A 448 12.87 2.54 33.79
N VAL A 449 13.61 1.84 34.64
CA VAL A 449 13.62 2.07 36.09
C VAL A 449 14.16 3.48 36.39
N ASP A 450 15.22 3.91 35.72
CA ASP A 450 15.82 5.23 35.93
C ASP A 450 14.84 6.38 35.67
N ILE A 451 13.97 6.23 34.71
CA ILE A 451 13.02 7.29 34.33
C ILE A 451 11.73 7.21 35.15
N LEU A 452 11.25 6.03 35.51
CA LEU A 452 9.94 5.87 36.14
C LEU A 452 9.95 6.08 37.63
N VAL A 453 11.04 5.76 38.38
CA VAL A 453 11.04 5.74 39.85
C VAL A 453 10.68 7.10 40.48
N GLU A 454 11.24 8.21 39.99
CA GLU A 454 10.94 9.54 40.55
C GLU A 454 9.50 9.98 40.26
N PRO A 455 8.97 9.88 39.01
CA PRO A 455 7.56 10.14 38.74
C PRO A 455 6.59 9.24 39.56
N ILE A 456 6.89 7.96 39.75
CA ILE A 456 6.09 7.06 40.58
C ILE A 456 6.03 7.60 42.02
N LEU A 457 7.17 7.95 42.60
CA LEU A 457 7.21 8.54 43.94
C LEU A 457 6.37 9.80 44.07
N ARG A 458 6.48 10.71 43.04
CA ARG A 458 5.80 12.00 43.04
C ARG A 458 4.31 11.89 42.79
N ASN A 459 3.89 11.10 41.81
CA ASN A 459 2.53 11.10 41.29
C ASN A 459 1.63 10.01 41.93
N ALA A 460 2.22 8.96 42.53
CA ALA A 460 1.47 7.87 43.16
C ALA A 460 1.78 7.72 44.66
N ALA A 461 3.05 7.58 45.01
CA ALA A 461 3.40 7.27 46.42
C ALA A 461 3.14 8.41 47.41
N ILE A 462 3.51 9.66 47.07
CA ILE A 462 3.26 10.83 47.92
C ILE A 462 1.76 11.09 48.14
N PRO A 463 0.88 11.07 47.12
CA PRO A 463 -0.55 11.18 47.29
C PRO A 463 -1.16 10.14 48.29
N VAL A 464 -0.74 8.88 48.23
CA VAL A 464 -1.19 7.84 49.18
C VAL A 464 -0.75 8.18 50.62
N PHE A 465 0.49 8.67 50.76
CA PHE A 465 0.97 9.12 52.04
C PHE A 465 0.17 10.31 52.59
N ASP A 466 -0.20 11.28 51.78
CA ASP A 466 -1.07 12.42 52.14
C ASP A 466 -2.47 11.94 52.60
N ARG A 467 -3.02 10.89 51.99
CA ARG A 467 -4.28 10.25 52.39
C ARG A 467 -4.16 9.55 53.77
N TRP A 468 -3.03 8.91 54.05
CA TRP A 468 -2.76 8.39 55.38
C TRP A 468 -2.65 9.51 56.42
N ARG A 469 -1.94 10.57 56.10
CA ARG A 469 -1.77 11.73 56.97
C ARG A 469 -3.10 12.46 57.27
N SER A 470 -4.01 12.53 56.33
CA SER A 470 -5.35 13.11 56.49
C SER A 470 -6.27 12.21 57.34
N GLY A 471 -5.98 10.93 57.46
CA GLY A 471 -6.74 9.94 58.18
C GLY A 471 -7.76 9.17 57.32
N GLU A 472 -7.71 9.32 56.03
CA GLU A 472 -8.47 8.52 55.10
C GLU A 472 -7.99 7.06 55.12
N ILE A 473 -6.68 6.86 55.10
CA ILE A 473 -6.06 5.55 55.38
C ILE A 473 -5.66 5.52 56.87
N ARG A 474 -6.10 4.51 57.62
CA ARG A 474 -5.93 4.52 59.07
C ARG A 474 -4.76 3.66 59.56
N ARG A 475 -4.49 2.54 58.92
CA ARG A 475 -3.45 1.59 59.34
C ARG A 475 -2.27 1.63 58.38
N LEU A 476 -1.06 1.41 58.87
CA LEU A 476 0.13 1.29 58.03
C LEU A 476 0.07 0.09 57.07
N ALA A 477 -0.52 -1.01 57.52
CA ALA A 477 -0.73 -2.20 56.72
C ALA A 477 -1.63 -1.94 55.49
N ASP A 478 -2.51 -0.93 55.55
CA ASP A 478 -3.40 -0.57 54.42
C ASP A 478 -2.66 0.30 53.39
N ILE A 479 -1.54 0.93 53.76
CA ILE A 479 -0.73 1.79 52.87
C ILE A 479 -0.14 0.99 51.70
N ASP A 480 0.38 -0.23 51.99
CA ASP A 480 1.01 -1.05 50.97
C ASP A 480 0.04 -1.33 49.81
N GLY A 481 -1.15 -1.84 50.12
CA GLY A 481 -2.13 -2.17 49.08
C GLY A 481 -2.74 -0.94 48.38
N GLU A 482 -2.84 0.21 49.07
CA GLU A 482 -3.28 1.46 48.43
C GLU A 482 -2.18 2.02 47.49
N MET A 483 -0.92 1.92 47.93
CA MET A 483 0.22 2.39 47.17
C MET A 483 0.43 1.53 45.92
N GLU A 484 0.31 0.22 46.04
CA GLU A 484 0.33 -0.69 44.87
C GLU A 484 -0.73 -0.31 43.87
N ARG A 485 -1.98 -0.08 44.30
CA ARG A 485 -3.08 0.31 43.38
C ARG A 485 -2.85 1.64 42.69
N GLU A 486 -2.37 2.64 43.41
CA GLU A 486 -2.11 3.98 42.80
C GLU A 486 -0.91 3.94 41.86
N ILE A 487 0.15 3.20 42.17
CA ILE A 487 1.31 3.03 41.29
C ILE A 487 0.90 2.28 40.02
N ASP A 488 0.15 1.19 40.15
CA ASP A 488 -0.37 0.44 39.01
C ASP A 488 -1.28 1.29 38.12
N ALA A 489 -2.17 2.08 38.74
CA ALA A 489 -3.04 2.99 38.01
C ALA A 489 -2.23 4.09 37.26
N TRP A 490 -1.20 4.61 37.92
CA TRP A 490 -0.35 5.63 37.28
C TRP A 490 0.51 5.03 36.16
N LEU A 491 1.09 3.84 36.33
CA LEU A 491 1.87 3.16 35.32
C LEU A 491 1.05 2.87 34.04
N HIS A 492 -0.27 2.67 34.17
CA HIS A 492 -1.17 2.53 33.04
C HIS A 492 -1.69 3.87 32.49
N SER A 493 -1.20 5.00 33.01
CA SER A 493 -1.61 6.32 32.52
C SER A 493 -0.90 6.71 31.22
N PRO A 494 -1.50 7.60 30.42
CA PRO A 494 -0.84 8.17 29.25
C PRO A 494 0.49 8.88 29.58
N GLU A 495 0.60 9.49 30.77
CA GLU A 495 1.83 10.17 31.22
C GLU A 495 3.01 9.22 31.38
N ALA A 496 2.77 8.04 31.99
CA ALA A 496 3.79 7.02 32.14
C ALA A 496 4.22 6.43 30.79
N ALA A 497 3.25 6.20 29.90
CA ALA A 497 3.52 5.74 28.54
C ALA A 497 4.41 6.73 27.78
N GLU A 498 4.10 8.04 27.85
CA GLU A 498 4.89 9.10 27.18
C GLU A 498 6.34 9.15 27.70
N LEU A 499 6.55 8.97 29.00
CA LEU A 499 7.89 8.89 29.57
C LEU A 499 8.71 7.71 29.04
N LEU A 500 8.06 6.61 28.68
CA LEU A 500 8.71 5.39 28.20
C LEU A 500 9.07 5.43 26.69
N VAL A 501 8.44 6.27 25.89
CA VAL A 501 8.71 6.37 24.44
C VAL A 501 10.19 6.64 24.16
N LYS A 502 10.78 7.66 24.80
CA LYS A 502 12.18 8.05 24.57
C LYS A 502 13.19 6.97 24.93
N PRO A 503 13.15 6.35 26.14
CA PRO A 503 14.10 5.30 26.51
C PRO A 503 13.96 4.05 25.64
N ILE A 504 12.72 3.67 25.26
CA ILE A 504 12.49 2.52 24.38
C ILE A 504 13.06 2.82 22.98
N THR A 505 12.79 3.99 22.41
CA THR A 505 13.32 4.38 21.10
C THR A 505 14.84 4.42 21.09
N ALA A 506 15.47 4.95 22.16
CA ALA A 506 16.92 4.98 22.29
C ALA A 506 17.53 3.58 22.44
N TRP A 507 16.85 2.68 23.17
CA TRP A 507 17.24 1.28 23.32
C TRP A 507 17.06 0.50 22.01
N LEU A 508 15.97 0.75 21.28
CA LEU A 508 15.67 0.05 20.03
C LEU A 508 16.72 0.32 18.93
N ARG A 509 17.44 1.45 19.00
CA ARG A 509 18.43 1.82 17.99
C ARG A 509 19.58 0.79 17.85
N PRO A 510 20.33 0.41 18.89
CA PRO A 510 21.37 -0.62 18.76
C PRO A 510 20.79 -1.97 18.34
N VAL A 511 19.59 -2.35 18.82
CA VAL A 511 18.87 -3.56 18.40
C VAL A 511 18.59 -3.52 16.89
N ALA A 512 18.09 -2.40 16.38
CA ALA A 512 17.83 -2.20 14.96
C ALA A 512 19.10 -2.30 14.11
N TYR A 513 20.22 -1.70 14.52
CA TYR A 513 21.49 -1.83 13.82
C TYR A 513 21.98 -3.27 13.74
N ARG A 514 21.84 -4.02 14.84
CA ARG A 514 22.22 -5.45 14.85
C ARG A 514 21.32 -6.28 13.96
N LEU A 515 20.02 -5.99 13.89
CA LEU A 515 19.08 -6.66 12.99
C LEU A 515 19.38 -6.37 11.53
N GLU A 516 19.82 -5.17 11.18
CA GLU A 516 20.19 -4.79 9.81
C GLU A 516 21.34 -5.63 9.25
N GLU A 517 22.24 -6.13 10.09
CA GLU A 517 23.29 -7.05 9.66
C GLU A 517 22.72 -8.34 9.03
N TYR A 518 21.52 -8.74 9.42
CA TYR A 518 20.81 -9.93 8.94
C TYR A 518 19.76 -9.59 7.87
N THR A 519 19.01 -8.49 8.01
CA THR A 519 17.94 -8.13 7.08
C THR A 519 18.44 -7.51 5.78
N MET A 520 19.53 -6.72 5.83
CA MET A 520 20.10 -6.11 4.62
C MET A 520 20.55 -7.14 3.57
N PRO A 521 21.28 -8.24 3.92
CA PRO A 521 21.63 -9.26 2.94
C PRO A 521 20.40 -9.92 2.28
N ILE A 522 19.30 -10.10 3.02
CA ILE A 522 18.04 -10.63 2.47
C ILE A 522 17.47 -9.66 1.44
N CYS A 523 17.36 -8.37 1.80
CA CYS A 523 16.88 -7.35 0.87
C CYS A 523 17.73 -7.30 -0.41
N VAL A 524 19.07 -7.34 -0.30
CA VAL A 524 19.98 -7.30 -1.45
C VAL A 524 19.80 -8.52 -2.36
N ARG A 525 19.69 -9.74 -1.80
CA ARG A 525 19.48 -10.95 -2.59
C ARG A 525 18.22 -10.94 -3.42
N HIS A 526 17.14 -10.35 -2.88
CA HIS A 526 15.83 -10.30 -3.52
C HIS A 526 15.54 -8.99 -4.25
N ASN A 527 16.52 -8.10 -4.41
CA ASN A 527 16.38 -6.78 -5.02
C ASN A 527 15.26 -5.92 -4.37
N VAL A 528 15.06 -6.09 -3.08
CA VAL A 528 14.15 -5.29 -2.27
C VAL A 528 14.95 -4.12 -1.69
N PRO A 529 14.41 -2.89 -1.63
CA PRO A 529 15.10 -1.77 -0.99
C PRO A 529 15.49 -2.15 0.44
N TYR A 530 16.74 -1.89 0.83
CA TYR A 530 17.21 -2.20 2.20
C TYR A 530 16.33 -1.55 3.28
N ARG A 531 15.73 -0.41 2.98
CA ARG A 531 14.79 0.29 3.87
C ARG A 531 13.51 -0.50 4.16
N ALA A 532 13.14 -1.44 3.30
CA ALA A 532 11.91 -2.22 3.48
C ALA A 532 11.89 -3.03 4.79
N LEU A 533 13.06 -3.41 5.31
CA LEU A 533 13.21 -4.12 6.60
C LEU A 533 14.13 -3.36 7.58
N SER A 534 14.41 -2.07 7.34
CA SER A 534 15.33 -1.28 8.17
C SER A 534 14.57 -0.53 9.26
N LEU A 535 14.64 -1.02 10.48
CA LEU A 535 14.10 -0.33 11.65
C LEU A 535 14.85 0.99 11.94
N THR A 536 16.15 1.10 11.61
CA THR A 536 16.93 2.33 11.85
C THR A 536 16.47 3.48 10.97
N SER A 537 16.06 3.21 9.73
CA SER A 537 15.51 4.22 8.83
C SER A 537 14.25 4.87 9.43
N TYR A 538 13.48 4.13 10.18
CA TYR A 538 12.25 4.60 10.84
C TYR A 538 12.53 5.32 12.16
N LEU A 539 13.48 4.83 12.93
CA LEU A 539 13.90 5.47 14.17
C LEU A 539 14.50 6.85 13.92
N SER A 540 15.27 7.03 12.83
CA SER A 540 15.84 8.33 12.45
C SER A 540 14.76 9.35 12.04
N LEU A 541 13.63 8.90 11.50
CA LEU A 541 12.50 9.76 11.16
C LEU A 541 11.72 10.21 12.39
N ALA A 542 11.61 9.37 13.42
CA ALA A 542 10.92 9.70 14.66
C ALA A 542 11.66 10.75 15.52
N GLU A 543 13.00 10.89 15.36
CA GLU A 543 13.80 11.90 16.09
C GLU A 543 13.89 13.26 15.42
N ILE A 544 13.62 13.32 14.11
CA ILE A 544 13.58 14.59 13.38
C ILE A 544 12.19 15.18 13.61
N ASP A 545 12.03 15.96 14.67
CA ASP A 545 10.85 16.78 15.00
C ASP A 545 10.62 17.91 13.94
N VAL A 546 11.22 17.78 12.77
CA VAL A 546 11.19 18.74 11.68
C VAL A 546 10.89 17.99 10.39
N GLN A 547 9.64 18.11 9.91
CA GLN A 547 9.22 17.75 8.55
C GLN A 547 9.34 16.25 8.22
N ILE A 548 8.60 15.42 8.92
CA ILE A 548 8.29 14.07 8.42
C ILE A 548 7.43 14.26 7.17
N ASN A 549 8.11 14.31 6.04
CA ASN A 549 7.47 14.13 4.75
C ASN A 549 6.87 12.72 4.75
N ALA A 550 5.61 12.59 4.34
CA ALA A 550 4.80 11.38 4.27
C ALA A 550 5.40 10.20 3.45
N ARG A 551 6.72 10.08 3.39
CA ARG A 551 7.44 9.05 2.62
C ARG A 551 7.30 7.65 3.18
N ASP A 552 7.07 7.53 4.50
CA ASP A 552 7.19 6.26 5.20
C ASP A 552 6.10 6.13 6.29
N VAL A 553 4.87 6.54 5.99
CA VAL A 553 3.73 6.48 6.94
C VAL A 553 3.51 5.07 7.47
N PHE A 554 3.62 4.07 6.60
CA PHE A 554 3.49 2.65 7.00
C PHE A 554 4.47 2.24 8.09
N ALA A 555 5.67 2.70 7.94
CA ALA A 555 6.74 2.34 8.82
C ALA A 555 6.71 3.07 10.16
N VAL A 556 6.19 4.28 10.19
CA VAL A 556 5.96 5.02 11.43
C VAL A 556 4.85 4.37 12.24
N GLU A 557 3.77 3.89 11.59
CA GLU A 557 2.69 3.15 12.24
C GLU A 557 3.18 1.83 12.83
N GLU A 558 3.95 1.04 12.07
CA GLU A 558 4.50 -0.23 12.53
C GLU A 558 5.49 -0.02 13.69
N LEU A 559 6.33 1.00 13.62
CA LEU A 559 7.22 1.35 14.71
C LEU A 559 6.44 1.82 15.95
N THR A 560 5.46 2.68 15.78
CA THR A 560 4.61 3.19 16.86
C THR A 560 3.87 2.05 17.54
N TRP A 561 3.30 1.13 16.75
CA TRP A 561 2.64 -0.06 17.27
C TRP A 561 3.60 -0.92 18.10
N MET A 562 4.79 -1.21 17.61
CA MET A 562 5.80 -1.99 18.30
C MET A 562 6.24 -1.31 19.59
N VAL A 563 6.54 -0.02 19.57
CA VAL A 563 6.92 0.74 20.77
C VAL A 563 5.79 0.73 21.81
N ASN A 564 4.55 0.97 21.40
CA ASN A 564 3.40 0.92 22.32
C ASN A 564 3.17 -0.47 22.92
N THR A 565 3.42 -1.52 22.15
CA THR A 565 3.32 -2.89 22.65
C THR A 565 4.44 -3.20 23.65
N ILE A 566 5.69 -2.75 23.39
CA ILE A 566 6.80 -2.86 24.34
C ILE A 566 6.48 -2.09 25.64
N ILE A 567 5.90 -0.89 25.55
CA ILE A 567 5.42 -0.13 26.73
C ILE A 567 4.44 -0.97 27.54
N SER A 568 3.46 -1.58 26.89
CA SER A 568 2.44 -2.41 27.54
C SER A 568 3.06 -3.63 28.24
N ILE A 569 4.04 -4.28 27.62
CA ILE A 569 4.79 -5.40 28.20
C ILE A 569 5.55 -4.93 29.44
N LEU A 570 6.30 -3.83 29.34
CA LEU A 570 7.07 -3.28 30.47
C LEU A 570 6.16 -2.89 31.64
N VAL A 571 5.06 -2.19 31.39
CA VAL A 571 4.10 -1.80 32.41
C VAL A 571 3.49 -3.05 33.08
N GLY A 572 3.08 -4.05 32.28
CA GLY A 572 2.54 -5.31 32.80
C GLY A 572 3.53 -6.06 33.69
N LEU A 573 4.81 -6.05 33.33
CA LEU A 573 5.87 -6.68 34.14
C LEU A 573 6.21 -5.88 35.41
N LEU A 574 6.11 -4.56 35.37
CA LEU A 574 6.37 -3.70 36.54
C LEU A 574 5.23 -3.70 37.55
N CYS A 575 3.99 -3.79 37.09
CA CYS A 575 2.80 -3.79 37.96
C CYS A 575 2.53 -5.12 38.71
N GLY A 576 3.09 -6.22 38.22
CA GLY A 576 2.87 -7.53 38.82
C GLY A 576 1.47 -8.16 38.61
N GLY A 577 0.59 -7.49 37.84
CA GLY A 577 -0.79 -7.91 37.61
C GLY A 577 -0.97 -9.17 36.75
N SER A 578 0.07 -9.62 36.05
CA SER A 578 0.05 -10.78 35.14
C SER A 578 0.43 -12.12 35.81
N GLY A 579 0.56 -12.17 37.13
CA GLY A 579 0.94 -13.37 37.90
C GLY A 579 2.45 -13.68 37.88
N ILE A 580 3.24 -12.94 37.16
CA ILE A 580 4.70 -13.03 37.12
C ILE A 580 5.24 -11.61 37.15
N ALA A 581 5.43 -11.08 38.36
CA ALA A 581 6.11 -9.81 38.56
C ALA A 581 7.62 -9.99 38.33
N LEU A 582 8.27 -9.01 37.73
CA LEU A 582 9.74 -8.92 37.66
C LEU A 582 10.39 -9.02 39.03
N ILE A 583 9.65 -8.66 40.05
CA ILE A 583 9.97 -8.72 41.47
C ILE A 583 8.73 -9.26 42.16
N SER A 584 8.88 -10.13 43.16
CA SER A 584 7.75 -10.80 43.87
C SER A 584 6.67 -9.84 44.41
N SER A 585 6.99 -8.56 44.54
CA SER A 585 6.08 -7.48 44.95
C SER A 585 5.94 -6.36 43.91
N GLY A 586 6.56 -6.48 42.71
CA GLY A 586 6.62 -5.40 41.68
C GLY A 586 7.43 -4.18 42.16
N ILE A 587 7.55 -3.19 41.29
CA ILE A 587 8.17 -1.88 41.64
C ILE A 587 7.32 -1.17 42.72
N SER A 588 6.01 -1.34 42.66
CA SER A 588 5.04 -0.82 43.61
C SER A 588 5.32 -1.29 45.05
N GLY A 589 5.58 -2.58 45.25
CA GLY A 589 5.90 -3.11 46.56
C GLY A 589 7.25 -2.64 47.11
N ILE A 590 8.26 -2.45 46.27
CA ILE A 590 9.56 -1.88 46.68
C ILE A 590 9.39 -0.41 47.10
N VAL A 591 8.66 0.38 46.35
CA VAL A 591 8.35 1.78 46.69
C VAL A 591 7.56 1.87 47.97
N ALA A 592 6.53 1.06 48.12
CA ALA A 592 5.72 0.99 49.34
C ALA A 592 6.56 0.64 50.56
N GLY A 593 7.38 -0.41 50.48
CA GLY A 593 8.28 -0.83 51.56
C GLY A 593 9.31 0.26 51.96
N ALA A 594 9.89 0.95 50.96
CA ALA A 594 10.82 2.06 51.21
C ALA A 594 10.13 3.23 51.93
N MET A 595 8.91 3.58 51.51
CA MET A 595 8.14 4.68 52.11
C MET A 595 7.68 4.32 53.55
N VAL A 596 7.22 3.10 53.82
CA VAL A 596 6.86 2.63 55.14
C VAL A 596 8.08 2.59 56.07
N THR A 597 9.23 2.12 55.56
CA THR A 597 10.48 2.10 56.34
C THR A 597 10.88 3.50 56.78
N LEU A 598 10.82 4.49 55.88
CA LEU A 598 11.11 5.88 56.21
C LEU A 598 10.13 6.46 57.23
N LEU A 599 8.88 6.11 57.17
CA LEU A 599 7.87 6.51 58.14
C LEU A 599 8.17 5.93 59.53
N LEU A 600 8.56 4.67 59.59
CA LEU A 600 8.94 4.01 60.86
C LEU A 600 10.22 4.63 61.46
N LEU A 601 11.21 4.96 60.61
CA LEU A 601 12.40 5.70 61.06
C LEU A 601 12.06 7.06 61.65
N PHE A 602 11.13 7.81 61.00
CA PHE A 602 10.65 9.11 61.51
C PHE A 602 9.95 8.95 62.89
N LEU A 603 9.18 7.86 63.10
CA LEU A 603 8.47 7.59 64.30
C LEU A 603 9.39 7.00 65.42
N GLY A 604 10.70 6.88 65.17
CA GLY A 604 11.69 6.40 66.14
C GLY A 604 11.63 4.90 66.43
N ARG A 605 11.09 4.11 65.50
CA ARG A 605 10.97 2.66 65.64
C ARG A 605 11.80 1.95 64.59
N GLU A 606 12.93 1.39 64.96
CA GLU A 606 13.88 0.74 64.04
C GLU A 606 13.50 -0.71 63.65
N LYS A 607 12.55 -1.36 64.38
CA LYS A 607 12.11 -2.74 64.11
C LYS A 607 10.61 -2.78 63.87
N MET A 608 10.22 -3.31 62.74
CA MET A 608 8.83 -3.61 62.40
C MET A 608 8.30 -4.77 63.27
N GLU A 609 7.64 -4.44 64.36
CA GLU A 609 6.78 -5.41 65.05
C GLU A 609 5.42 -5.44 64.33
N SER A 610 4.93 -6.63 64.02
CA SER A 610 3.62 -6.86 63.38
C SER A 610 2.48 -6.05 64.03
N ALA A 611 2.58 -5.78 65.31
CA ALA A 611 1.62 -4.99 66.08
C ALA A 611 1.54 -3.52 65.59
N VAL A 612 2.65 -2.91 65.13
CA VAL A 612 2.69 -1.51 64.70
C VAL A 612 2.04 -1.31 63.32
N MET A 613 2.14 -2.31 62.48
CA MET A 613 1.52 -2.28 61.12
C MET A 613 -0.01 -2.24 61.16
N HIS A 614 -0.60 -2.88 62.21
CA HIS A 614 -2.05 -2.94 62.37
C HIS A 614 -2.62 -1.88 63.33
N MET A 615 -1.78 -1.02 63.93
CA MET A 615 -2.26 0.05 64.82
C MET A 615 -2.91 1.18 64.02
N ASP A 616 -4.06 1.67 64.50
CA ASP A 616 -4.64 2.93 64.09
C ASP A 616 -3.91 4.10 64.80
N PHE A 617 -3.10 4.82 64.06
CA PHE A 617 -2.35 5.97 64.60
C PHE A 617 -3.29 7.13 64.89
N PRO A 618 -3.26 7.72 66.12
CA PRO A 618 -4.02 8.92 66.42
C PRO A 618 -3.72 10.05 65.41
N GLY A 619 -4.74 10.81 65.01
CA GLY A 619 -4.56 11.87 64.01
C GLY A 619 -3.51 12.94 64.37
N VAL A 620 -3.26 13.11 65.67
CA VAL A 620 -2.17 14.01 66.15
C VAL A 620 -0.79 13.45 65.76
N VAL A 621 -0.57 12.16 65.87
CA VAL A 621 0.71 11.50 65.51
C VAL A 621 0.92 11.55 64.01
N ARG A 622 -0.14 11.29 63.23
CA ARG A 622 -0.09 11.39 61.75
C ARG A 622 0.25 12.79 61.26
N LYS A 623 -0.29 13.84 61.91
CA LYS A 623 -0.01 15.27 61.55
C LYS A 623 1.39 15.73 61.96
N LEU A 624 2.07 15.01 62.86
CA LEU A 624 3.47 15.31 63.23
C LEU A 624 4.45 15.07 62.07
N VAL A 625 4.12 14.20 61.10
CA VAL A 625 4.94 13.98 59.94
C VAL A 625 4.76 15.15 58.95
N PRO A 626 5.78 15.99 58.70
CA PRO A 626 5.65 17.13 57.82
C PRO A 626 5.43 16.68 56.37
N ARG A 627 4.61 17.43 55.59
CA ARG A 627 4.43 17.13 54.16
C ARG A 627 5.73 17.09 53.38
N GLY A 628 6.63 18.01 53.63
CA GLY A 628 7.94 18.08 52.97
C GLY A 628 8.97 17.02 53.44
N TYR A 629 8.62 16.12 54.38
CA TYR A 629 9.57 15.12 54.90
C TYR A 629 10.01 14.14 53.84
N PHE A 630 9.04 13.64 53.07
CA PHE A 630 9.33 12.73 51.95
C PHE A 630 9.93 13.48 50.77
N GLU A 631 9.40 14.67 50.47
CA GLU A 631 9.94 15.54 49.35
C GLU A 631 11.41 15.87 49.57
N SER A 632 11.82 16.19 50.81
CA SER A 632 13.22 16.49 51.14
C SER A 632 14.18 15.29 51.08
N ARG A 633 13.64 14.08 51.00
CA ARG A 633 14.40 12.83 50.90
C ARG A 633 14.17 12.10 49.59
N MET A 634 13.47 12.70 48.66
CA MET A 634 13.08 12.10 47.38
C MET A 634 14.28 11.48 46.63
N GLU A 635 15.38 12.21 46.53
CA GLU A 635 16.59 11.72 45.85
C GLU A 635 17.17 10.47 46.54
N LYS A 636 17.19 10.43 47.88
CA LYS A 636 17.66 9.27 48.61
C LYS A 636 16.75 8.08 48.43
N ILE A 637 15.42 8.29 48.51
CA ILE A 637 14.41 7.23 48.34
C ILE A 637 14.52 6.68 46.93
N SER A 638 14.58 7.56 45.92
CA SER A 638 14.73 7.19 44.51
C SER A 638 15.98 6.33 44.31
N GLY A 639 17.12 6.73 44.89
CA GLY A 639 18.36 5.98 44.80
C GLY A 639 18.26 4.58 45.48
N GLU A 640 17.62 4.48 46.65
CA GLU A 640 17.42 3.20 47.32
C GLU A 640 16.45 2.28 46.55
N VAL A 641 15.37 2.82 46.01
CA VAL A 641 14.41 2.06 45.21
C VAL A 641 15.09 1.56 43.93
N LYS A 642 15.79 2.40 43.22
CA LYS A 642 16.52 2.02 41.98
C LYS A 642 17.54 0.90 42.30
N LYS A 643 18.34 1.08 43.36
CA LYS A 643 19.31 0.09 43.78
C LYS A 643 18.65 -1.25 44.08
N THR A 644 17.54 -1.24 44.82
CA THR A 644 16.80 -2.47 45.17
C THR A 644 16.24 -3.13 43.93
N CYS A 645 15.69 -2.36 42.96
CA CYS A 645 15.21 -2.89 41.68
C CYS A 645 16.35 -3.59 40.91
N PHE A 646 17.52 -2.97 40.82
CA PHE A 646 18.67 -3.56 40.09
C PHE A 646 19.24 -4.79 40.82
N GLU A 647 19.41 -4.73 42.15
CA GLU A 647 19.87 -5.89 42.94
C GLU A 647 18.88 -7.06 42.89
N THR A 648 17.59 -6.79 42.77
CA THR A 648 16.57 -7.83 42.62
C THR A 648 16.62 -8.46 41.25
N LEU A 649 16.83 -7.67 40.20
CA LEU A 649 17.02 -8.19 38.86
C LEU A 649 18.29 -9.06 38.77
N GLU A 650 19.40 -8.63 39.40
CA GLU A 650 20.63 -9.41 39.43
C GLU A 650 20.50 -10.70 40.23
N LYS A 651 19.73 -10.68 41.36
CA LYS A 651 19.49 -11.86 42.19
C LYS A 651 18.43 -12.80 41.67
N ASP A 652 17.36 -12.23 41.11
CA ASP A 652 16.30 -12.91 40.37
C ASP A 652 16.65 -13.13 38.91
N LYS A 653 17.91 -13.32 38.55
CA LYS A 653 18.27 -14.07 37.36
C LYS A 653 17.63 -15.47 37.32
N SER A 654 16.49 -15.60 38.01
CA SER A 654 15.53 -16.65 37.80
C SER A 654 15.06 -16.45 36.36
N GLU A 655 15.73 -17.19 35.56
CA GLU A 655 15.62 -17.48 34.12
C GLU A 655 14.22 -17.30 33.53
N GLU A 656 13.17 -17.24 34.30
CA GLU A 656 11.78 -17.24 33.86
C GLU A 656 11.25 -15.85 33.48
N VAL A 657 11.54 -14.80 34.25
CA VAL A 657 11.04 -13.44 33.97
C VAL A 657 11.82 -12.77 32.86
N SER A 658 13.16 -12.87 32.91
CA SER A 658 14.01 -12.35 31.82
C SER A 658 13.72 -13.08 30.52
N ARG A 659 13.55 -14.41 30.54
CA ARG A 659 13.17 -15.18 29.34
C ARG A 659 11.81 -14.76 28.80
N ARG A 660 10.81 -14.54 29.66
CA ARG A 660 9.50 -14.09 29.21
C ARG A 660 9.57 -12.69 28.59
N MET A 661 10.27 -11.75 29.21
CA MET A 661 10.47 -10.40 28.67
C MET A 661 11.19 -10.44 27.33
N ILE A 662 12.27 -11.22 27.22
CA ILE A 662 13.00 -11.42 25.97
C ILE A 662 12.05 -12.01 24.92
N SER A 663 11.33 -13.08 25.24
CA SER A 663 10.41 -13.75 24.32
C SER A 663 9.27 -12.83 23.87
N GLU A 664 8.62 -12.09 24.77
CA GLU A 664 7.53 -11.19 24.40
C GLU A 664 8.01 -10.02 23.54
N ILE A 665 9.16 -9.41 23.86
CA ILE A 665 9.73 -8.32 23.06
C ILE A 665 10.22 -8.83 21.71
N SER A 666 10.90 -9.98 21.66
CA SER A 666 11.35 -10.59 20.40
C SER A 666 10.18 -10.86 19.47
N THR A 667 9.11 -11.45 19.99
CA THR A 667 7.88 -11.72 19.22
C THR A 667 7.32 -10.43 18.60
N GLN A 668 7.36 -9.30 19.30
CA GLN A 668 6.89 -8.04 18.73
C GLN A 668 7.79 -7.52 17.60
N ILE A 669 9.11 -7.65 17.74
CA ILE A 669 10.05 -7.29 16.69
C ILE A 669 9.87 -8.22 15.46
N GLU A 670 9.68 -9.51 15.69
CA GLU A 670 9.44 -10.52 14.68
C GLU A 670 8.15 -10.26 13.90
N GLU A 671 7.06 -9.97 14.62
CA GLU A 671 5.79 -9.59 13.99
C GLU A 671 5.92 -8.30 13.17
N CYS A 672 6.69 -7.32 13.66
CA CYS A 672 6.98 -6.09 12.92
C CYS A 672 7.74 -6.39 11.61
N LEU A 673 8.81 -7.20 11.66
CA LEU A 673 9.56 -7.60 10.47
C LEU A 673 8.68 -8.36 9.45
N MET A 674 7.81 -9.24 9.93
CA MET A 674 6.86 -9.96 9.06
C MET A 674 5.87 -9.03 8.39
N ARG A 675 5.28 -8.08 9.13
CA ARG A 675 4.39 -7.06 8.56
C ARG A 675 5.11 -6.20 7.52
N MET A 676 6.34 -5.76 7.82
CA MET A 676 7.15 -5.00 6.87
C MET A 676 7.41 -5.82 5.59
N ALA A 677 7.68 -7.12 5.71
CA ALA A 677 7.87 -7.98 4.55
C ALA A 677 6.58 -8.21 3.75
N GLU A 678 5.41 -8.22 4.40
CA GLU A 678 4.11 -8.36 3.73
C GLU A 678 3.74 -7.15 2.88
N VAL A 679 4.16 -5.96 3.27
CA VAL A 679 3.91 -4.72 2.54
C VAL A 679 4.71 -4.63 1.24
N VAL A 680 5.83 -5.35 1.11
CA VAL A 680 6.62 -5.37 -0.13
C VAL A 680 5.83 -6.05 -1.25
N GLU A 681 5.46 -5.27 -2.25
CA GLU A 681 4.67 -5.73 -3.40
C GLU A 681 5.46 -5.81 -4.71
N ILE A 682 6.46 -4.95 -4.89
CA ILE A 682 7.25 -4.87 -6.12
C ILE A 682 8.72 -4.80 -5.74
N PRO A 683 9.53 -5.82 -6.03
CA PRO A 683 10.98 -5.69 -5.94
C PRO A 683 11.44 -4.69 -7.00
N LEU A 684 12.22 -3.73 -6.58
CA LEU A 684 12.80 -2.74 -7.47
C LEU A 684 13.90 -3.45 -8.27
N GLY A 685 13.65 -3.77 -9.51
CA GLY A 685 14.46 -4.49 -10.49
C GLY A 685 15.98 -4.63 -10.32
N LYS A 686 16.60 -5.46 -11.15
CA LYS A 686 18.06 -5.76 -11.11
C LYS A 686 18.93 -4.58 -11.50
#